data_27674ed6495eddcdfceadd5b4f22f23a
#
_entry.id   27674ed6495eddcdfceadd5b4f22f23a
#
_cell.length_a   1.000
_cell.length_b   1.000
_cell.length_c   1.000
_cell.angle_alpha   90.00
_cell.angle_beta   90.00
_cell.angle_gamma   90.00
#
_symmetry.space_group_name_H-M   'P 1'
#
loop_
_entity.id
_entity.type
_entity.pdbx_description
1 polymer ?
#
loop_
_entity_poly.entity_id
_entity_poly.type
_entity_poly.pdbx_seq_one_letter_code
_entity_poly.pdbx_strand_id
1 'polypeptide(L)'
;MKHLRRYPEWLLELTAVWRGSTPVALVLLLGSVDLCRSATVDMSKLPPPAKSSMDFNRDVLPILEKSCLRCHGPERPKSEFRLDRRELALKGGSVGVDIVPGKSAESPLIHFVSFLVEDMEMPPPGKGERLSREQIGTLRAWVDQGAEWGTQTNQPRYTLAMSQMAGFTTVKGNEAKFREHYGRPQGANGGMEDFELMETLGSDSRLRIKARALRDEYRMSLSLEKNQVGSVTVGWEQFRKYYSDTGGYAPSLTPSTFTLDRDLHLDSGRAWVDFVLTPPRWPIFKVGYEYQYRDGTKALTSWGPVTDGVRTLNIFPAYKSLHESVHVLKLDVDYDLGGFRIQDQFRGEFYDLKSDRHHVTLADVTGPGITSRQDIQEGSRHFHGANTLRVEHQFKDWLFGSAGYLYSKLDGESAIGLVGTFWSYAATPIDGQLASQEIVIRRESHVANLNALLGPWQGFTVTAGAQSEWTRTSGFGRGVLNSAFIADQLETMSANSDRSLVEESLSVRYTKIPATVLFAEARLRQESANIYEDQTGGLGIGYDFLRDTAVASEVKDWRAGFSSSPVSRVTFGGHYRHREYSDHFNPRRDEAFGFPNSGYPSFIRERETQTGEVEGRCVLRVTSWLKTTLVYKWSDADYFTSTDPELSVPGTPGGGHYSGKQDSHTYSFNTTLTPWRRLYLGSTVTYRHTRTTTEQNDVASIVPYRGDLYTLMANATYVLSETVDLNGTYTYSRADYGQGNGLSGLPLGLDYELHGVQTGLTWHFRKKITTRLQYGFYTYDEKNTGGWNNYVAHSVFAIFSVKMP
;
A
#
# COMPACT_ATOMS: atom_id res chain seq x y z
N MET A 1 4.10 58.63 -1.36
CA MET A 1 2.77 58.41 -1.94
C MET A 1 2.91 57.65 -3.25
N LYS A 2 2.05 56.64 -3.38
CA LYS A 2 1.88 55.69 -4.53
C LYS A 2 2.79 54.47 -4.55
N HIS A 3 2.40 53.49 -3.76
CA HIS A 3 2.69 52.09 -4.01
C HIS A 3 1.72 51.57 -5.10
N LEU A 4 2.24 51.31 -6.28
CA LEU A 4 1.58 50.48 -7.30
C LEU A 4 1.89 49.02 -7.02
N ARG A 5 0.86 48.22 -6.69
CA ARG A 5 0.90 46.76 -6.58
C ARG A 5 1.26 46.19 -7.96
N ARG A 6 2.40 45.57 -8.09
CA ARG A 6 2.72 44.67 -9.23
C ARG A 6 1.93 43.37 -9.04
N TYR A 7 1.14 43.02 -10.04
CA TYR A 7 0.56 41.68 -10.17
C TYR A 7 1.71 40.71 -10.54
N PRO A 8 1.71 39.47 -10.00
CA PRO A 8 2.78 38.50 -10.30
C PRO A 8 2.72 38.08 -11.79
N GLU A 9 3.89 38.06 -12.43
CA GLU A 9 4.08 37.78 -13.86
C GLU A 9 3.64 36.38 -14.34
N TRP A 10 3.36 35.47 -13.44
CA TRP A 10 2.92 34.12 -13.78
C TRP A 10 1.55 34.00 -14.48
N LEU A 11 0.72 35.06 -14.45
CA LEU A 11 -0.55 35.10 -15.20
C LEU A 11 -0.34 35.26 -16.72
N LEU A 12 0.83 35.67 -17.19
CA LEU A 12 1.15 35.84 -18.62
C LEU A 12 1.78 34.55 -19.22
N GLU A 13 2.38 33.69 -18.44
CA GLU A 13 2.95 32.41 -18.92
C GLU A 13 1.89 31.32 -19.16
N LEU A 14 0.76 31.38 -18.49
CA LEU A 14 -0.38 30.45 -18.73
C LEU A 14 -0.95 30.54 -20.17
N THR A 15 -0.69 31.61 -20.89
CA THR A 15 -1.13 31.76 -22.29
C THR A 15 -0.13 31.19 -23.32
N ALA A 16 1.10 30.90 -22.92
CA ALA A 16 2.13 30.34 -23.81
C ALA A 16 2.09 28.81 -23.90
N VAL A 17 1.66 28.13 -22.83
CA VAL A 17 1.56 26.66 -22.78
C VAL A 17 0.39 26.11 -23.62
N TRP A 18 -0.60 26.97 -23.94
CA TRP A 18 -1.79 26.56 -24.74
C TRP A 18 -1.60 26.65 -26.26
N ARG A 19 -0.41 26.98 -26.76
CA ARG A 19 -0.18 27.14 -28.23
C ARG A 19 0.32 25.88 -28.94
N GLY A 20 0.54 24.76 -28.25
CA GLY A 20 1.12 23.54 -28.82
C GLY A 20 0.20 22.28 -28.88
N SER A 21 -0.96 22.27 -28.26
CA SER A 21 -1.88 21.13 -28.31
C SER A 21 -3.08 21.43 -29.21
N THR A 22 -3.24 20.65 -30.26
CA THR A 22 -4.45 20.65 -31.10
C THR A 22 -5.68 20.32 -30.22
N PRO A 23 -6.70 21.19 -30.21
CA PRO A 23 -7.90 20.89 -29.42
C PRO A 23 -8.63 19.69 -30.05
N VAL A 24 -8.83 18.62 -29.27
CA VAL A 24 -9.82 17.59 -29.61
C VAL A 24 -11.18 18.26 -29.56
N ALA A 25 -11.73 18.56 -30.73
CA ALA A 25 -13.05 19.13 -30.87
C ALA A 25 -14.10 18.13 -30.37
N LEU A 26 -14.69 18.41 -29.23
CA LEU A 26 -15.86 17.72 -28.71
C LEU A 26 -17.07 18.12 -29.54
N VAL A 27 -17.39 17.33 -30.55
CA VAL A 27 -18.61 17.46 -31.34
C VAL A 27 -19.79 17.02 -30.48
N LEU A 28 -20.52 17.98 -29.93
CA LEU A 28 -21.82 17.80 -29.30
C LEU A 28 -22.87 17.48 -30.39
N LEU A 29 -23.14 16.21 -30.64
CA LEU A 29 -24.34 15.75 -31.34
C LEU A 29 -25.53 15.82 -30.35
N LEU A 30 -26.28 16.90 -30.42
CA LEU A 30 -27.62 17.01 -29.84
C LEU A 30 -28.59 16.12 -30.67
N GLY A 31 -28.68 14.84 -30.28
CA GLY A 31 -29.73 13.94 -30.70
C GLY A 31 -30.86 13.95 -29.68
N SER A 32 -32.07 14.14 -30.09
CA SER A 32 -33.33 14.16 -29.36
C SER A 32 -33.43 13.06 -28.30
N VAL A 33 -33.56 13.48 -27.03
CA VAL A 33 -33.75 12.61 -25.88
C VAL A 33 -35.24 12.22 -25.84
N ASP A 34 -35.55 10.96 -26.21
CA ASP A 34 -36.79 10.35 -25.79
C ASP A 34 -36.72 10.08 -24.28
N LEU A 35 -37.64 10.67 -23.53
CA LEU A 35 -37.82 10.45 -22.10
C LEU A 35 -38.05 8.97 -21.83
N CYS A 36 -37.06 8.30 -21.28
CA CYS A 36 -37.22 6.97 -20.72
C CYS A 36 -38.18 7.04 -19.52
N ARG A 37 -39.40 6.52 -19.68
CA ARG A 37 -40.39 6.35 -18.60
C ARG A 37 -39.76 5.50 -17.52
N SER A 38 -39.57 6.06 -16.33
CA SER A 38 -39.42 5.32 -15.08
C SER A 38 -40.54 4.31 -14.99
N ALA A 39 -40.23 3.02 -14.86
CA ALA A 39 -41.23 2.00 -14.65
C ALA A 39 -41.99 2.32 -13.36
N THR A 40 -43.23 2.80 -13.49
CA THR A 40 -44.07 3.08 -12.31
C THR A 40 -44.44 1.74 -11.66
N VAL A 41 -43.99 1.56 -10.41
CA VAL A 41 -44.32 0.38 -9.61
C VAL A 41 -45.86 0.32 -9.45
N ASP A 42 -46.42 -0.82 -9.81
CA ASP A 42 -47.89 -1.02 -9.69
C ASP A 42 -48.28 -1.21 -8.24
N MET A 43 -48.64 -0.10 -7.57
CA MET A 43 -49.03 -0.02 -6.16
C MET A 43 -50.26 -0.84 -5.83
N SER A 44 -51.10 -1.18 -6.82
CA SER A 44 -52.34 -1.97 -6.59
C SER A 44 -52.03 -3.42 -6.20
N LYS A 45 -50.84 -3.91 -6.50
CA LYS A 45 -50.40 -5.28 -6.15
C LYS A 45 -49.83 -5.41 -4.73
N LEU A 46 -49.61 -4.30 -4.02
CA LEU A 46 -49.12 -4.34 -2.66
C LEU A 46 -50.17 -4.98 -1.70
N PRO A 47 -49.78 -5.96 -0.87
CA PRO A 47 -50.67 -6.46 0.19
C PRO A 47 -51.12 -5.31 1.13
N PRO A 48 -52.32 -5.30 1.67
CA PRO A 48 -52.77 -4.26 2.63
C PRO A 48 -51.90 -4.32 3.89
N PRO A 49 -51.59 -3.17 4.54
CA PRO A 49 -50.91 -3.16 5.82
C PRO A 49 -51.76 -3.84 6.91
N ALA A 50 -51.09 -4.50 7.85
CA ALA A 50 -51.76 -5.11 8.97
C ALA A 50 -52.48 -4.03 9.83
N LYS A 51 -53.64 -4.35 10.36
CA LYS A 51 -54.48 -3.39 11.10
C LYS A 51 -54.08 -3.19 12.57
N SER A 52 -53.17 -4.01 13.11
CA SER A 52 -52.73 -3.97 14.49
C SER A 52 -51.55 -2.98 14.70
N SER A 53 -51.33 -2.52 15.91
CA SER A 53 -50.10 -1.85 16.31
C SER A 53 -48.95 -2.86 16.27
N MET A 54 -47.85 -2.49 15.61
CA MET A 54 -46.67 -3.37 15.43
C MET A 54 -45.68 -3.16 16.58
N ASP A 55 -45.31 -4.26 17.22
CA ASP A 55 -44.14 -4.33 18.09
C ASP A 55 -42.97 -4.87 17.32
N PHE A 56 -41.87 -4.10 17.27
CA PHE A 56 -40.70 -4.46 16.48
C PHE A 56 -40.13 -5.82 16.86
N ASN A 57 -39.96 -6.09 18.17
CA ASN A 57 -39.31 -7.32 18.65
C ASN A 57 -40.18 -8.57 18.44
N ARG A 58 -41.51 -8.41 18.59
CA ARG A 58 -42.46 -9.52 18.48
C ARG A 58 -42.85 -9.80 17.02
N ASP A 59 -43.08 -8.76 16.22
CA ASP A 59 -43.77 -8.89 14.94
C ASP A 59 -42.82 -8.71 13.75
N VAL A 60 -41.81 -7.83 13.86
CA VAL A 60 -40.93 -7.43 12.73
C VAL A 60 -39.58 -8.12 12.78
N LEU A 61 -38.92 -8.13 13.93
CA LEU A 61 -37.57 -8.69 14.09
C LEU A 61 -37.49 -10.16 13.63
N PRO A 62 -38.42 -11.05 13.94
CA PRO A 62 -38.35 -12.44 13.47
C PRO A 62 -38.42 -12.56 11.93
N ILE A 63 -39.12 -11.64 11.25
CA ILE A 63 -39.13 -11.60 9.77
C ILE A 63 -37.75 -11.17 9.25
N LEU A 64 -37.17 -10.10 9.84
CA LEU A 64 -35.86 -9.61 9.45
C LEU A 64 -34.76 -10.65 9.70
N GLU A 65 -34.75 -11.31 10.86
CA GLU A 65 -33.77 -12.35 11.20
C GLU A 65 -33.81 -13.54 10.25
N LYS A 66 -35.00 -14.03 9.94
CA LYS A 66 -35.18 -15.19 9.08
C LYS A 66 -34.84 -14.90 7.62
N SER A 67 -35.20 -13.72 7.12
CA SER A 67 -35.25 -13.47 5.67
C SER A 67 -34.26 -12.38 5.17
N CYS A 68 -33.76 -11.47 6.04
CA CYS A 68 -33.04 -10.28 5.64
C CYS A 68 -31.62 -10.19 6.22
N LEU A 69 -31.42 -10.45 7.53
CA LEU A 69 -30.16 -10.17 8.24
C LEU A 69 -28.98 -11.04 7.79
N ARG A 70 -29.24 -12.16 7.16
CA ARG A 70 -28.17 -12.99 6.55
C ARG A 70 -27.40 -12.24 5.47
N CYS A 71 -28.06 -11.32 4.74
CA CYS A 71 -27.46 -10.53 3.65
C CYS A 71 -27.31 -9.05 4.01
N HIS A 72 -28.17 -8.54 4.91
CA HIS A 72 -28.23 -7.13 5.32
C HIS A 72 -27.93 -6.95 6.83
N GLY A 73 -27.13 -7.83 7.41
CA GLY A 73 -26.58 -7.76 8.76
C GLY A 73 -25.21 -7.07 8.82
N PRO A 74 -24.53 -7.13 9.99
CA PRO A 74 -23.27 -6.41 10.22
C PRO A 74 -22.08 -6.93 9.41
N GLU A 75 -22.08 -8.21 8.99
CA GLU A 75 -20.98 -8.85 8.29
C GLU A 75 -21.17 -8.77 6.76
N ARG A 76 -20.45 -7.86 6.09
CA ARG A 76 -20.45 -7.67 4.62
C ARG A 76 -21.85 -7.46 4.02
N PRO A 77 -22.55 -6.39 4.42
CA PRO A 77 -23.90 -6.12 3.96
C PRO A 77 -23.95 -5.95 2.44
N LYS A 78 -24.91 -6.62 1.79
CA LYS A 78 -25.13 -6.48 0.35
C LYS A 78 -25.66 -5.08 0.04
N SER A 79 -25.12 -4.47 -1.03
CA SER A 79 -25.46 -3.09 -1.46
C SER A 79 -25.30 -2.06 -0.32
N GLU A 80 -24.39 -2.32 0.64
CA GLU A 80 -24.14 -1.47 1.81
C GLU A 80 -25.38 -1.22 2.70
N PHE A 81 -26.53 -1.86 2.40
CA PHE A 81 -27.77 -1.74 3.13
C PHE A 81 -27.77 -2.64 4.37
N ARG A 82 -28.07 -2.06 5.54
CA ARG A 82 -28.10 -2.76 6.83
C ARG A 82 -29.47 -2.63 7.49
N LEU A 83 -29.98 -3.77 7.95
CA LEU A 83 -31.28 -3.88 8.65
C LEU A 83 -31.13 -4.31 10.12
N ASP A 84 -29.90 -4.36 10.63
CA ASP A 84 -29.62 -4.72 12.03
C ASP A 84 -29.63 -3.50 12.97
N ARG A 85 -29.65 -2.27 12.44
CA ARG A 85 -29.71 -1.00 13.19
C ARG A 85 -30.61 0.00 12.52
N ARG A 86 -31.42 0.69 13.31
CA ARG A 86 -32.39 1.69 12.83
C ARG A 86 -31.71 2.78 11.97
N GLU A 87 -30.62 3.36 12.48
CA GLU A 87 -29.93 4.47 11.81
C GLU A 87 -29.39 4.06 10.44
N LEU A 88 -28.85 2.83 10.33
CA LEU A 88 -28.29 2.31 9.09
C LEU A 88 -29.38 1.87 8.12
N ALA A 89 -30.48 1.34 8.62
CA ALA A 89 -31.63 0.97 7.82
C ALA A 89 -32.34 2.19 7.22
N LEU A 90 -32.45 3.27 7.99
CA LEU A 90 -33.04 4.54 7.52
C LEU A 90 -32.08 5.35 6.64
N LYS A 91 -30.75 5.17 6.80
CA LYS A 91 -29.77 5.75 5.90
C LYS A 91 -29.88 5.18 4.48
N GLY A 92 -30.28 3.90 4.35
CA GLY A 92 -30.32 3.18 3.09
C GLY A 92 -28.95 2.59 2.69
N GLY A 93 -28.88 2.07 1.47
CA GLY A 93 -27.69 1.45 0.90
C GLY A 93 -27.14 2.21 -0.31
N SER A 94 -26.33 1.52 -1.13
CA SER A 94 -25.70 2.07 -2.34
C SER A 94 -26.71 2.49 -3.44
N VAL A 95 -27.97 2.07 -3.32
CA VAL A 95 -29.05 2.41 -4.27
C VAL A 95 -29.91 3.60 -3.77
N GLY A 96 -29.73 4.01 -2.53
CA GLY A 96 -30.49 5.11 -1.90
C GLY A 96 -31.22 4.69 -0.64
N VAL A 97 -32.24 5.49 -0.24
CA VAL A 97 -33.08 5.25 0.95
C VAL A 97 -34.09 4.15 0.66
N ASP A 98 -34.01 3.03 1.38
CA ASP A 98 -34.86 1.86 1.20
C ASP A 98 -36.11 1.87 2.08
N ILE A 99 -36.12 2.62 3.18
CA ILE A 99 -37.23 2.75 4.13
C ILE A 99 -37.58 4.22 4.30
N VAL A 100 -38.81 4.58 3.97
CA VAL A 100 -39.39 5.93 4.18
C VAL A 100 -40.39 5.85 5.34
N PRO A 101 -40.03 6.25 6.58
CA PRO A 101 -40.92 6.17 7.72
C PRO A 101 -42.25 6.88 7.47
N GLY A 102 -43.37 6.25 7.85
CA GLY A 102 -44.71 6.76 7.62
C GLY A 102 -45.28 6.52 6.22
N LYS A 103 -44.49 5.91 5.31
CA LYS A 103 -44.86 5.80 3.89
C LYS A 103 -44.43 4.46 3.28
N SER A 104 -45.10 3.38 3.70
CA SER A 104 -44.76 2.03 3.20
C SER A 104 -44.93 1.87 1.70
N ALA A 105 -45.88 2.52 1.09
CA ALA A 105 -46.11 2.49 -0.36
C ALA A 105 -44.98 3.16 -1.15
N GLU A 106 -44.21 4.11 -0.57
CA GLU A 106 -43.10 4.80 -1.18
C GLU A 106 -41.72 4.16 -0.84
N SER A 107 -41.70 3.11 0.01
CA SER A 107 -40.48 2.49 0.52
C SER A 107 -39.98 1.38 -0.43
N PRO A 108 -38.80 1.53 -1.06
CA PRO A 108 -38.22 0.52 -1.95
C PRO A 108 -38.13 -0.86 -1.31
N LEU A 109 -37.80 -0.97 -0.02
CA LEU A 109 -37.81 -2.24 0.69
C LEU A 109 -39.12 -3.02 0.49
N ILE A 110 -40.26 -2.34 0.59
CA ILE A 110 -41.57 -2.97 0.43
C ILE A 110 -41.81 -3.42 -1.02
N HIS A 111 -41.36 -2.64 -1.99
CA HIS A 111 -41.43 -3.01 -3.41
C HIS A 111 -40.59 -4.26 -3.71
N PHE A 112 -39.41 -4.36 -3.17
CA PHE A 112 -38.45 -5.46 -3.38
C PHE A 112 -38.97 -6.75 -2.75
N VAL A 113 -39.48 -6.71 -1.49
CA VAL A 113 -40.03 -7.90 -0.85
C VAL A 113 -41.37 -8.32 -1.42
N SER A 114 -42.08 -7.41 -2.11
CA SER A 114 -43.33 -7.70 -2.83
C SER A 114 -43.07 -8.18 -4.26
N PHE A 115 -41.81 -8.23 -4.75
CA PHE A 115 -41.42 -8.65 -6.11
C PHE A 115 -42.05 -7.78 -7.19
N LEU A 116 -42.10 -6.48 -6.96
CA LEU A 116 -42.70 -5.51 -7.91
C LEU A 116 -41.64 -4.81 -8.77
N VAL A 117 -40.36 -5.03 -8.48
CA VAL A 117 -39.22 -4.46 -9.23
C VAL A 117 -38.38 -5.62 -9.74
N GLU A 118 -38.28 -5.76 -11.07
CA GLU A 118 -37.51 -6.82 -11.74
C GLU A 118 -36.03 -6.66 -11.41
N ASP A 119 -35.32 -7.77 -11.20
CA ASP A 119 -33.91 -7.85 -10.80
C ASP A 119 -33.57 -7.29 -9.40
N MET A 120 -34.57 -6.84 -8.63
CA MET A 120 -34.42 -6.34 -7.24
C MET A 120 -35.26 -7.11 -6.22
N GLU A 121 -35.70 -8.32 -6.56
CA GLU A 121 -36.51 -9.16 -5.69
C GLU A 121 -35.75 -9.56 -4.41
N MET A 122 -36.41 -9.45 -3.26
CA MET A 122 -35.89 -9.81 -1.94
C MET A 122 -36.82 -10.78 -1.17
N PRO A 123 -36.30 -11.93 -0.69
CA PRO A 123 -34.97 -12.50 -0.97
C PRO A 123 -34.78 -12.86 -2.46
N PRO A 124 -33.56 -12.78 -3.00
CA PRO A 124 -33.32 -13.16 -4.40
C PRO A 124 -33.72 -14.61 -4.67
N PRO A 125 -34.20 -14.94 -5.88
CA PRO A 125 -34.59 -16.30 -6.24
C PRO A 125 -33.51 -17.34 -5.90
N GLY A 126 -33.91 -18.40 -5.18
CA GLY A 126 -32.98 -19.47 -4.75
C GLY A 126 -32.06 -19.13 -3.55
N LYS A 127 -32.20 -17.96 -2.93
CA LYS A 127 -31.42 -17.55 -1.74
C LYS A 127 -32.22 -17.51 -0.43
N GLY A 128 -33.53 -17.61 -0.49
CA GLY A 128 -34.45 -17.65 0.64
C GLY A 128 -35.89 -17.89 0.19
N GLU A 129 -36.77 -18.16 1.17
CA GLU A 129 -38.21 -18.26 0.94
C GLU A 129 -38.79 -16.86 0.72
N ARG A 130 -39.75 -16.76 -0.21
CA ARG A 130 -40.51 -15.54 -0.45
C ARG A 130 -41.35 -15.19 0.78
N LEU A 131 -41.43 -13.89 1.13
CA LEU A 131 -42.28 -13.45 2.24
C LEU A 131 -43.76 -13.70 1.88
N SER A 132 -44.54 -14.11 2.90
CA SER A 132 -46.00 -14.23 2.76
C SER A 132 -46.67 -12.86 2.68
N ARG A 133 -47.88 -12.82 2.15
CA ARG A 133 -48.67 -11.56 2.10
C ARG A 133 -48.89 -10.94 3.49
N GLU A 134 -49.06 -11.77 4.52
CA GLU A 134 -49.18 -11.35 5.93
C GLU A 134 -47.90 -10.72 6.44
N GLN A 135 -46.72 -11.34 6.14
CA GLN A 135 -45.44 -10.80 6.53
C GLN A 135 -45.15 -9.45 5.85
N ILE A 136 -45.48 -9.33 4.57
CA ILE A 136 -45.36 -8.06 3.84
C ILE A 136 -46.29 -7.03 4.44
N GLY A 137 -47.55 -7.42 4.79
CA GLY A 137 -48.51 -6.55 5.47
C GLY A 137 -48.00 -6.08 6.85
N THR A 138 -47.29 -6.93 7.59
CA THR A 138 -46.65 -6.57 8.88
C THR A 138 -45.54 -5.53 8.66
N LEU A 139 -44.65 -5.76 7.68
CA LEU A 139 -43.58 -4.80 7.37
C LEU A 139 -44.17 -3.44 6.90
N ARG A 140 -45.23 -3.47 6.10
CA ARG A 140 -45.92 -2.25 5.69
C ARG A 140 -46.52 -1.47 6.88
N ALA A 141 -47.23 -2.15 7.76
CA ALA A 141 -47.81 -1.52 8.97
C ALA A 141 -46.74 -0.94 9.89
N TRP A 142 -45.61 -1.63 10.03
CA TRP A 142 -44.45 -1.16 10.79
C TRP A 142 -43.83 0.13 10.17
N VAL A 143 -43.62 0.16 8.84
CA VAL A 143 -43.12 1.36 8.16
C VAL A 143 -44.11 2.52 8.29
N ASP A 144 -45.43 2.27 8.09
CA ASP A 144 -46.48 3.28 8.18
C ASP A 144 -46.62 3.86 9.61
N GLN A 145 -46.22 3.08 10.63
CA GLN A 145 -46.19 3.50 12.03
C GLN A 145 -44.87 4.20 12.43
N GLY A 146 -44.03 4.55 11.46
CA GLY A 146 -42.80 5.31 11.71
C GLY A 146 -41.51 4.49 11.70
N ALA A 147 -41.59 3.20 11.36
CA ALA A 147 -40.45 2.28 11.38
C ALA A 147 -39.68 2.35 12.72
N GLU A 148 -40.42 2.24 13.85
CA GLU A 148 -39.82 2.24 15.17
C GLU A 148 -39.11 0.91 15.42
N TRP A 149 -37.89 0.97 15.88
CA TRP A 149 -37.11 -0.18 16.38
C TRP A 149 -37.42 -0.36 17.86
N GLY A 150 -37.77 -1.55 18.25
CA GLY A 150 -37.93 -1.85 19.69
C GLY A 150 -36.63 -1.66 20.44
N THR A 151 -36.69 -1.35 21.71
CA THR A 151 -35.53 -1.44 22.58
C THR A 151 -35.02 -2.89 22.52
N GLN A 152 -33.79 -3.08 22.01
CA GLN A 152 -33.17 -4.40 21.92
C GLN A 152 -32.87 -4.93 23.33
N THR A 153 -33.89 -5.47 24.00
CA THR A 153 -33.80 -6.01 25.36
C THR A 153 -33.07 -7.35 25.46
N ASN A 154 -32.66 -7.96 24.31
CA ASN A 154 -32.00 -9.26 24.27
C ASN A 154 -30.56 -9.24 23.72
N GLN A 155 -29.96 -8.10 23.49
CA GLN A 155 -28.51 -8.12 23.33
C GLN A 155 -27.88 -8.36 24.70
N PRO A 156 -26.95 -9.33 24.83
CA PRO A 156 -26.26 -9.51 26.10
C PRO A 156 -25.58 -8.21 26.50
N ARG A 157 -25.73 -7.82 27.77
CA ARG A 157 -25.16 -6.59 28.32
C ARG A 157 -23.65 -6.52 28.07
N TYR A 158 -23.00 -7.67 28.00
CA TYR A 158 -21.58 -7.78 27.65
C TYR A 158 -21.33 -8.99 26.75
N THR A 159 -20.31 -8.90 25.90
CA THR A 159 -19.74 -10.01 25.15
C THR A 159 -18.25 -10.09 25.43
N LEU A 160 -17.75 -11.29 25.67
CA LEU A 160 -16.34 -11.55 25.92
C LEU A 160 -15.81 -12.60 24.94
N ALA A 161 -14.77 -12.28 24.21
CA ALA A 161 -13.98 -13.23 23.44
C ALA A 161 -12.53 -13.19 23.91
N MET A 162 -11.93 -14.36 24.14
CA MET A 162 -10.55 -14.46 24.59
C MET A 162 -9.90 -15.68 23.95
N SER A 163 -8.66 -15.51 23.47
CA SER A 163 -7.81 -16.60 22.96
C SER A 163 -6.44 -16.54 23.62
N GLN A 164 -6.04 -17.64 24.21
CA GLN A 164 -4.73 -17.85 24.82
C GLN A 164 -3.93 -18.82 23.95
N MET A 165 -2.67 -18.52 23.74
CA MET A 165 -1.73 -19.31 22.96
C MET A 165 -0.53 -19.69 23.82
N ALA A 166 -0.10 -20.93 23.75
CA ALA A 166 1.15 -21.41 24.32
C ALA A 166 1.80 -22.39 23.34
N GLY A 167 3.11 -22.32 23.21
CA GLY A 167 3.82 -23.20 22.29
C GLY A 167 5.32 -23.18 22.50
N PHE A 168 5.99 -24.01 21.72
CA PHE A 168 7.43 -24.20 21.75
C PHE A 168 7.98 -24.34 20.33
N THR A 169 9.12 -23.72 20.08
CA THR A 169 9.81 -23.76 18.79
C THR A 169 11.25 -24.23 18.96
N THR A 170 11.68 -25.17 18.13
CA THR A 170 13.07 -25.63 18.02
C THR A 170 13.61 -25.26 16.65
N VAL A 171 14.85 -24.80 16.60
CA VAL A 171 15.56 -24.43 15.37
C VAL A 171 16.91 -25.13 15.34
N LYS A 172 17.23 -25.77 14.22
CA LYS A 172 18.56 -26.30 13.91
C LYS A 172 19.11 -25.52 12.72
N GLY A 173 20.30 -24.98 12.85
CA GLY A 173 20.94 -24.10 11.84
C GLY A 173 20.80 -22.62 12.23
N ASN A 174 20.57 -21.73 11.27
CA ASN A 174 20.54 -20.28 11.52
C ASN A 174 19.24 -19.82 12.20
N GLU A 175 19.29 -19.64 13.52
CA GLU A 175 18.14 -19.17 14.32
C GLU A 175 17.77 -17.70 13.99
N ALA A 176 18.76 -16.84 13.74
CA ALA A 176 18.50 -15.43 13.41
C ALA A 176 17.73 -15.32 12.10
N LYS A 177 18.06 -16.15 11.09
CA LYS A 177 17.35 -16.18 9.80
C LYS A 177 15.93 -16.74 9.93
N PHE A 178 15.74 -17.78 10.74
CA PHE A 178 14.40 -18.28 11.05
C PHE A 178 13.54 -17.21 11.74
N ARG A 179 14.11 -16.53 12.73
CA ARG A 179 13.43 -15.45 13.47
C ARG A 179 13.08 -14.26 12.57
N GLU A 180 13.94 -13.89 11.62
CA GLU A 180 13.66 -12.88 10.59
C GLU A 180 12.44 -13.25 9.73
N HIS A 181 12.32 -14.52 9.32
CA HIS A 181 11.22 -15.00 8.47
C HIS A 181 9.90 -15.15 9.20
N TYR A 182 9.90 -15.57 10.46
CA TYR A 182 8.67 -15.95 11.17
C TYR A 182 8.36 -15.11 12.41
N GLY A 183 9.24 -14.18 12.82
CA GLY A 183 9.06 -13.33 13.99
C GLY A 183 9.01 -14.10 15.31
N ARG A 184 9.46 -15.35 15.32
CA ARG A 184 9.37 -16.26 16.48
C ARG A 184 10.75 -16.73 16.90
N PRO A 185 11.18 -16.46 18.14
CA PRO A 185 12.43 -16.99 18.65
C PRO A 185 12.31 -18.48 19.01
N GLN A 186 13.44 -19.14 19.12
CA GLN A 186 13.55 -20.48 19.67
C GLN A 186 13.07 -20.50 21.14
N GLY A 187 12.53 -21.63 21.59
CA GLY A 187 12.05 -21.84 22.95
C GLY A 187 10.55 -21.62 23.13
N ALA A 188 10.15 -21.28 24.35
CA ALA A 188 8.76 -21.07 24.70
C ALA A 188 8.21 -19.76 24.11
N ASN A 189 7.06 -19.85 23.48
CA ASN A 189 6.34 -18.75 22.87
C ASN A 189 4.86 -18.82 23.28
N GLY A 190 4.22 -17.68 23.50
CA GLY A 190 2.80 -17.66 23.84
C GLY A 190 2.36 -16.33 24.39
N GLY A 191 1.14 -16.29 24.87
CA GLY A 191 0.48 -15.12 25.43
C GLY A 191 -0.99 -15.06 25.05
N MET A 192 -1.57 -13.88 25.18
CA MET A 192 -2.94 -13.58 24.77
C MET A 192 -2.98 -13.25 23.29
N GLU A 193 -3.54 -14.16 22.47
CA GLU A 193 -3.63 -13.97 21.02
C GLU A 193 -4.72 -12.97 20.65
N ASP A 194 -5.85 -13.00 21.36
CA ASP A 194 -6.96 -12.09 21.15
C ASP A 194 -7.78 -11.95 22.44
N PHE A 195 -8.20 -10.73 22.72
CA PHE A 195 -9.12 -10.38 23.79
C PHE A 195 -10.05 -9.27 23.29
N GLU A 196 -11.35 -9.50 23.35
CA GLU A 196 -12.35 -8.48 23.08
C GLU A 196 -13.43 -8.54 24.15
N LEU A 197 -13.61 -7.44 24.87
CA LEU A 197 -14.74 -7.18 25.76
C LEU A 197 -15.56 -6.05 25.14
N MET A 198 -16.85 -6.29 25.00
CA MET A 198 -17.81 -5.26 24.60
C MET A 198 -18.94 -5.23 25.62
N GLU A 199 -19.19 -4.07 26.19
CA GLU A 199 -20.24 -3.85 27.18
C GLU A 199 -21.13 -2.68 26.74
N THR A 200 -22.46 -2.88 26.86
CA THR A 200 -23.44 -1.83 26.65
C THR A 200 -23.73 -1.14 27.99
N LEU A 201 -23.37 0.14 28.07
CA LEU A 201 -23.52 1.01 29.24
C LEU A 201 -24.79 1.83 29.09
N GLY A 202 -25.82 1.49 29.85
CA GLY A 202 -27.13 2.12 29.71
C GLY A 202 -27.80 1.77 28.36
N SER A 203 -28.54 2.73 27.80
CA SER A 203 -29.31 2.54 26.56
C SER A 203 -28.59 3.01 25.30
N ASP A 204 -27.58 3.87 25.43
CA ASP A 204 -27.01 4.65 24.32
C ASP A 204 -25.48 4.66 24.26
N SER A 205 -24.82 3.99 25.20
CA SER A 205 -23.35 3.99 25.26
C SER A 205 -22.79 2.58 25.17
N ARG A 206 -21.61 2.44 24.56
CA ARG A 206 -20.89 1.17 24.37
C ARG A 206 -19.43 1.34 24.73
N LEU A 207 -18.94 0.44 25.59
CA LEU A 207 -17.53 0.26 25.88
C LEU A 207 -16.99 -0.95 25.09
N ARG A 208 -15.85 -0.77 24.45
CA ARG A 208 -15.12 -1.85 23.79
C ARG A 208 -13.67 -1.82 24.22
N ILE A 209 -13.15 -2.97 24.66
CA ILE A 209 -11.75 -3.17 24.97
C ILE A 209 -11.24 -4.28 24.07
N LYS A 210 -10.14 -4.04 23.38
CA LYS A 210 -9.42 -5.05 22.60
C LYS A 210 -7.97 -5.13 23.10
N ALA A 211 -7.44 -6.33 23.19
CA ALA A 211 -6.04 -6.54 23.57
C ALA A 211 -5.45 -7.77 22.85
N ARG A 212 -4.15 -7.69 22.59
CA ARG A 212 -3.28 -8.76 22.14
C ARG A 212 -1.96 -8.60 22.91
N ALA A 213 -1.43 -9.68 23.43
CA ALA A 213 -0.17 -9.67 24.18
C ALA A 213 0.54 -11.00 23.92
N LEU A 214 1.23 -11.08 22.79
CA LEU A 214 2.16 -12.13 22.46
C LEU A 214 3.59 -11.63 22.71
N ARG A 215 4.55 -12.54 22.73
CA ARG A 215 5.95 -12.16 22.84
C ARG A 215 6.31 -11.24 21.67
N ASP A 216 6.79 -10.03 22.00
CA ASP A 216 7.25 -8.98 21.07
C ASP A 216 6.15 -8.44 20.11
N GLU A 217 4.87 -8.72 20.40
CA GLU A 217 3.73 -8.18 19.67
C GLU A 217 2.61 -7.82 20.65
N TYR A 218 2.33 -6.54 20.77
CA TYR A 218 1.37 -6.00 21.72
C TYR A 218 0.38 -5.07 21.01
N ARG A 219 -0.87 -5.17 21.39
CA ARG A 219 -1.92 -4.23 20.96
C ARG A 219 -2.95 -4.08 22.08
N MET A 220 -3.32 -2.86 22.38
CA MET A 220 -4.40 -2.56 23.30
C MET A 220 -5.20 -1.36 22.79
N SER A 221 -6.52 -1.41 22.85
CA SER A 221 -7.38 -0.28 22.58
C SER A 221 -8.62 -0.30 23.47
N LEU A 222 -9.01 0.89 23.90
CA LEU A 222 -10.24 1.15 24.62
C LEU A 222 -11.05 2.18 23.83
N SER A 223 -12.30 1.87 23.53
CA SER A 223 -13.22 2.76 22.81
C SER A 223 -14.52 2.90 23.61
N LEU A 224 -14.89 4.14 23.88
CA LEU A 224 -16.18 4.51 24.43
C LEU A 224 -16.97 5.25 23.36
N GLU A 225 -18.10 4.72 22.97
CA GLU A 225 -18.99 5.27 21.96
C GLU A 225 -20.33 5.66 22.64
N LYS A 226 -20.80 6.86 22.40
CA LYS A 226 -22.13 7.33 22.82
C LYS A 226 -22.92 7.74 21.59
N ASN A 227 -24.10 7.14 21.44
CA ASN A 227 -24.95 7.35 20.28
C ASN A 227 -25.33 8.83 20.13
N GLN A 228 -25.32 9.38 18.92
CA GLN A 228 -25.60 10.77 18.56
C GLN A 228 -24.70 11.83 19.28
N VAL A 229 -23.67 11.41 19.97
CA VAL A 229 -22.67 12.31 20.59
C VAL A 229 -21.31 12.12 19.97
N GLY A 230 -20.84 10.88 19.91
CA GLY A 230 -19.53 10.58 19.33
C GLY A 230 -18.82 9.44 20.04
N SER A 231 -17.50 9.39 19.85
CA SER A 231 -16.65 8.36 20.47
C SER A 231 -15.29 8.90 20.89
N VAL A 232 -14.70 8.24 21.88
CA VAL A 232 -13.31 8.40 22.28
C VAL A 232 -12.63 7.06 22.16
N THR A 233 -11.50 7.01 21.47
CA THR A 233 -10.68 5.80 21.35
C THR A 233 -9.26 6.12 21.78
N VAL A 234 -8.72 5.30 22.69
CA VAL A 234 -7.33 5.34 23.12
C VAL A 234 -6.71 3.99 22.82
N GLY A 235 -5.50 3.97 22.31
CA GLY A 235 -4.85 2.71 22.02
C GLY A 235 -3.33 2.81 21.98
N TRP A 236 -2.72 1.65 22.03
CA TRP A 236 -1.30 1.45 21.86
C TRP A 236 -1.04 0.12 21.16
N GLU A 237 -0.08 0.10 20.25
CA GLU A 237 0.39 -1.13 19.61
C GLU A 237 1.90 -1.06 19.38
N GLN A 238 2.54 -2.23 19.50
CA GLN A 238 3.97 -2.42 19.23
C GLN A 238 4.19 -3.79 18.65
N PHE A 239 5.11 -3.89 17.70
CA PHE A 239 5.63 -5.15 17.19
C PHE A 239 7.14 -5.05 16.97
N ARG A 240 7.82 -6.19 17.09
CA ARG A 240 9.24 -6.33 16.84
C ARG A 240 9.51 -7.01 15.53
N LYS A 241 10.32 -6.37 14.68
CA LYS A 241 10.87 -6.97 13.48
C LYS A 241 12.31 -7.39 13.74
N TYR A 242 12.59 -8.65 13.52
CA TYR A 242 13.93 -9.22 13.65
C TYR A 242 14.68 -9.17 12.32
N TYR A 243 16.00 -9.10 12.40
CA TYR A 243 16.91 -9.16 11.25
C TYR A 243 17.97 -10.23 11.50
N SER A 244 18.43 -10.85 10.42
CA SER A 244 19.61 -11.71 10.43
C SER A 244 20.87 -10.85 10.44
N ASP A 245 21.94 -11.34 11.06
CA ASP A 245 23.24 -10.69 11.11
C ASP A 245 24.13 -10.98 9.90
N THR A 246 23.64 -11.77 8.93
CA THR A 246 24.36 -12.07 7.70
C THR A 246 24.07 -11.02 6.64
N GLY A 247 24.92 -10.00 6.52
CA GLY A 247 24.74 -8.86 5.57
C GLY A 247 25.34 -9.15 4.21
N GLY A 248 25.91 -10.00 3.76
CA GLY A 248 26.55 -10.31 2.48
C GLY A 248 27.56 -11.45 2.65
N TYR A 249 27.62 -12.30 1.69
CA TYR A 249 28.48 -13.47 1.75
C TYR A 249 29.39 -13.55 0.53
N ALA A 250 30.69 -13.67 0.79
CA ALA A 250 31.65 -14.08 -0.20
C ALA A 250 32.08 -15.52 0.12
N PRO A 251 31.95 -16.50 -0.82
CA PRO A 251 32.17 -17.92 -0.53
C PRO A 251 33.51 -18.30 0.07
N SER A 252 34.53 -17.48 -0.15
CA SER A 252 35.88 -17.65 0.37
C SER A 252 36.10 -17.17 1.79
N LEU A 253 35.14 -16.41 2.34
CA LEU A 253 35.28 -15.84 3.68
C LEU A 253 34.66 -16.80 4.72
N THR A 254 35.32 -16.92 5.87
CA THR A 254 34.79 -17.76 6.94
C THR A 254 33.56 -17.10 7.59
N PRO A 255 32.55 -17.88 7.96
CA PRO A 255 31.32 -17.36 8.57
C PRO A 255 31.52 -16.41 9.77
N SER A 256 32.53 -16.70 10.61
CA SER A 256 32.89 -15.87 11.76
C SER A 256 33.33 -14.44 11.43
N THR A 257 33.70 -14.18 10.18
CA THR A 257 34.12 -12.85 9.70
C THR A 257 32.90 -11.94 9.41
N PHE A 258 31.71 -12.51 9.26
CA PHE A 258 30.52 -11.82 8.82
C PHE A 258 29.39 -11.74 9.87
N THR A 259 29.56 -12.30 11.05
CA THR A 259 28.58 -12.16 12.14
C THR A 259 28.77 -10.84 12.87
N LEU A 260 27.70 -10.11 13.10
CA LEU A 260 27.72 -8.86 13.85
C LEU A 260 27.71 -9.06 15.37
N ASP A 261 27.56 -10.30 15.82
CA ASP A 261 27.53 -10.73 17.24
C ASP A 261 26.63 -9.86 18.10
N ARG A 262 25.44 -9.55 17.59
CA ARG A 262 24.41 -8.77 18.27
C ARG A 262 23.01 -9.15 17.86
N ASP A 263 22.07 -8.88 18.76
CA ASP A 263 20.64 -9.07 18.47
C ASP A 263 20.11 -7.88 17.67
N LEU A 264 19.74 -8.15 16.41
CA LEU A 264 19.27 -7.15 15.47
C LEU A 264 17.74 -7.16 15.41
N HIS A 265 17.14 -6.10 15.92
CA HIS A 265 15.69 -5.92 15.85
C HIS A 265 15.29 -4.45 15.87
N LEU A 266 14.12 -4.16 15.38
CA LEU A 266 13.44 -2.87 15.51
C LEU A 266 12.09 -3.08 16.19
N ASP A 267 11.86 -2.36 17.27
CA ASP A 267 10.55 -2.17 17.85
C ASP A 267 9.85 -1.02 17.15
N SER A 268 8.70 -1.29 16.57
CA SER A 268 7.86 -0.29 15.92
C SER A 268 6.52 -0.24 16.63
N GLY A 269 6.09 0.95 16.99
CA GLY A 269 4.83 1.10 17.71
C GLY A 269 4.19 2.45 17.54
N ARG A 270 2.95 2.54 18.00
CA ARG A 270 2.22 3.79 18.12
C ARG A 270 1.28 3.79 19.30
N ALA A 271 1.10 4.97 19.89
CA ALA A 271 0.03 5.28 20.86
C ALA A 271 -0.86 6.37 20.24
N TRP A 272 -2.18 6.27 20.41
CA TRP A 272 -3.09 7.26 19.85
C TRP A 272 -4.28 7.55 20.76
N VAL A 273 -4.84 8.74 20.56
CA VAL A 273 -6.14 9.12 21.07
C VAL A 273 -6.92 9.80 19.95
N ASP A 274 -8.14 9.32 19.70
CA ASP A 274 -9.05 9.87 18.70
C ASP A 274 -10.37 10.26 19.37
N PHE A 275 -10.83 11.49 19.13
CA PHE A 275 -12.13 12.02 19.51
C PHE A 275 -12.95 12.21 18.25
N VAL A 276 -14.14 11.65 18.21
CA VAL A 276 -15.08 11.81 17.10
C VAL A 276 -16.38 12.36 17.68
N LEU A 277 -16.82 13.50 17.17
CA LEU A 277 -18.09 14.12 17.52
C LEU A 277 -19.06 13.97 16.34
N THR A 278 -20.24 13.40 16.62
CA THR A 278 -21.27 13.12 15.61
C THR A 278 -22.64 13.67 16.04
N PRO A 279 -22.76 14.95 16.43
CA PRO A 279 -24.02 15.52 16.81
C PRO A 279 -25.00 15.60 15.62
N PRO A 280 -26.29 15.35 15.80
CA PRO A 280 -27.27 15.43 14.71
C PRO A 280 -27.29 16.81 14.07
N ARG A 281 -27.29 16.88 12.73
CA ARG A 281 -27.36 18.11 11.92
C ARG A 281 -26.15 19.05 12.01
N TRP A 282 -25.11 18.67 12.69
CA TRP A 282 -23.82 19.37 12.75
C TRP A 282 -22.77 18.65 11.92
N PRO A 283 -21.67 19.32 11.56
CA PRO A 283 -20.52 18.64 10.98
C PRO A 283 -20.00 17.54 11.90
N ILE A 284 -19.48 16.47 11.32
CA ILE A 284 -18.70 15.47 12.04
C ILE A 284 -17.29 16.03 12.23
N PHE A 285 -16.87 16.13 13.48
CA PHE A 285 -15.51 16.54 13.83
C PHE A 285 -14.72 15.34 14.35
N LYS A 286 -13.51 15.18 13.83
CA LYS A 286 -12.56 14.21 14.36
C LYS A 286 -11.28 14.93 14.72
N VAL A 287 -10.83 14.74 15.94
CA VAL A 287 -9.57 15.26 16.45
C VAL A 287 -8.76 14.08 16.96
N GLY A 288 -7.57 13.92 16.43
CA GLY A 288 -6.69 12.81 16.79
C GLY A 288 -5.27 13.27 17.09
N TYR A 289 -4.66 12.59 18.00
CA TYR A 289 -3.22 12.65 18.25
C TYR A 289 -2.65 11.26 18.22
N GLU A 290 -1.48 11.11 17.56
CA GLU A 290 -0.77 9.85 17.45
C GLU A 290 0.73 10.08 17.69
N TYR A 291 1.32 9.25 18.53
CA TYR A 291 2.76 9.15 18.73
C TYR A 291 3.24 7.85 18.12
N GLN A 292 4.08 7.92 17.11
CA GLN A 292 4.70 6.77 16.45
C GLN A 292 6.18 6.72 16.84
N TYR A 293 6.74 5.52 16.95
CA TYR A 293 8.17 5.32 17.20
C TYR A 293 8.72 4.09 16.51
N ARG A 294 10.01 4.17 16.18
CA ARG A 294 10.85 3.02 15.81
C ARG A 294 12.14 3.11 16.56
N ASP A 295 12.48 2.04 17.27
CA ASP A 295 13.66 1.98 18.13
C ASP A 295 14.37 0.65 18.00
N GLY A 296 15.71 0.66 17.95
CA GLY A 296 16.53 -0.53 17.90
C GLY A 296 17.60 -0.53 16.82
N THR A 297 18.07 -1.71 16.46
CA THR A 297 19.19 -1.90 15.52
C THR A 297 18.80 -2.86 14.40
N LYS A 298 19.05 -2.47 13.16
CA LYS A 298 18.81 -3.30 11.98
C LYS A 298 20.10 -3.65 11.24
N ALA A 299 20.09 -4.79 10.53
CA ALA A 299 21.14 -5.15 9.61
C ALA A 299 21.21 -4.17 8.42
N LEU A 300 22.43 -3.91 7.98
CA LEU A 300 22.75 -3.25 6.72
C LEU A 300 23.79 -4.07 5.99
N THR A 301 23.89 -3.84 4.67
CA THR A 301 25.02 -4.30 3.85
C THR A 301 25.90 -3.10 3.54
N SER A 302 27.18 -3.21 3.79
CA SER A 302 28.16 -2.20 3.45
C SER A 302 28.96 -2.65 2.24
N TRP A 303 29.34 -1.71 1.38
CA TRP A 303 30.25 -1.92 0.27
C TRP A 303 31.64 -1.51 0.69
N GLY A 304 32.62 -2.38 0.45
CA GLY A 304 34.02 -2.10 0.73
C GLY A 304 34.93 -3.19 0.14
N PRO A 305 36.22 -2.92 -0.10
CA PRO A 305 37.12 -3.86 -0.72
C PRO A 305 37.42 -5.04 0.20
N VAL A 306 37.20 -6.25 -0.30
CA VAL A 306 37.74 -7.51 0.26
C VAL A 306 38.54 -8.20 -0.84
N THR A 307 39.79 -8.49 -0.59
CA THR A 307 40.61 -9.25 -1.52
C THR A 307 40.61 -10.73 -1.17
N ASP A 308 40.16 -11.56 -2.09
CA ASP A 308 40.23 -13.02 -2.03
C ASP A 308 41.07 -13.53 -3.20
N GLY A 309 42.36 -13.83 -2.95
CA GLY A 309 43.31 -14.17 -3.99
C GLY A 309 43.46 -13.03 -5.02
N VAL A 310 42.96 -13.25 -6.23
CA VAL A 310 42.99 -12.24 -7.32
C VAL A 310 41.71 -11.41 -7.44
N ARG A 311 40.72 -11.59 -6.53
CA ARG A 311 39.41 -10.95 -6.60
C ARG A 311 39.23 -9.94 -5.49
N THR A 312 38.62 -8.82 -5.82
CA THR A 312 38.14 -7.85 -4.85
C THR A 312 36.62 -7.95 -4.72
N LEU A 313 36.17 -8.33 -3.54
CA LEU A 313 34.77 -8.43 -3.19
C LEU A 313 34.39 -7.22 -2.33
N ASN A 314 33.18 -6.69 -2.51
CA ASN A 314 32.83 -5.37 -2.00
C ASN A 314 31.58 -5.36 -1.09
N ILE A 315 31.27 -6.44 -0.38
CA ILE A 315 30.06 -6.52 0.47
C ILE A 315 30.43 -6.98 1.88
N PHE A 316 30.00 -6.23 2.88
CA PHE A 316 30.21 -6.53 4.29
C PHE A 316 28.93 -6.40 5.12
N PRO A 317 28.76 -7.18 6.18
CA PRO A 317 27.72 -6.92 7.16
C PRO A 317 28.00 -5.60 7.90
N ALA A 318 26.93 -4.85 8.10
CA ALA A 318 26.92 -3.60 8.82
C ALA A 318 25.61 -3.48 9.63
N TYR A 319 25.51 -2.50 10.48
CA TYR A 319 24.26 -2.22 11.20
C TYR A 319 23.96 -0.73 11.29
N LYS A 320 22.69 -0.44 11.51
CA LYS A 320 22.20 0.91 11.78
C LYS A 320 21.31 0.88 13.01
N SER A 321 21.68 1.63 14.03
CA SER A 321 20.83 1.94 15.16
C SER A 321 19.88 3.08 14.78
N LEU A 322 18.63 2.98 15.18
CA LEU A 322 17.57 3.94 14.89
C LEU A 322 16.84 4.32 16.16
N HIS A 323 16.65 5.63 16.36
CA HIS A 323 15.73 6.22 17.32
C HIS A 323 14.86 7.23 16.56
N GLU A 324 13.66 6.84 16.23
CA GLU A 324 12.72 7.63 15.42
C GLU A 324 11.43 7.86 16.20
N SER A 325 10.96 9.09 16.20
CA SER A 325 9.65 9.43 16.73
C SER A 325 8.91 10.41 15.84
N VAL A 326 7.58 10.24 15.78
CA VAL A 326 6.69 11.12 15.02
C VAL A 326 5.48 11.47 15.88
N HIS A 327 5.23 12.76 16.08
CA HIS A 327 4.00 13.25 16.67
C HIS A 327 3.06 13.69 15.55
N VAL A 328 1.87 13.14 15.51
CA VAL A 328 0.87 13.40 14.45
C VAL A 328 -0.37 14.01 15.05
N LEU A 329 -0.74 15.21 14.59
CA LEU A 329 -2.00 15.86 14.87
C LEU A 329 -2.94 15.69 13.67
N LYS A 330 -4.20 15.34 13.93
CA LYS A 330 -5.24 15.11 12.91
C LYS A 330 -6.46 15.95 13.26
N LEU A 331 -7.03 16.63 12.28
CA LEU A 331 -8.30 17.34 12.39
C LEU A 331 -9.10 17.11 11.11
N ASP A 332 -10.24 16.44 11.21
CA ASP A 332 -11.13 16.20 10.07
C ASP A 332 -12.50 16.82 10.35
N VAL A 333 -13.07 17.45 9.33
CA VAL A 333 -14.44 17.97 9.31
C VAL A 333 -15.16 17.36 8.11
N ASP A 334 -16.30 16.71 8.33
CA ASP A 334 -17.15 16.15 7.27
C ASP A 334 -18.58 16.72 7.44
N TYR A 335 -19.08 17.39 6.42
CA TYR A 335 -20.36 18.09 6.46
C TYR A 335 -21.12 17.93 5.15
N ASP A 336 -22.41 17.63 5.25
CA ASP A 336 -23.35 17.67 4.13
C ASP A 336 -24.15 18.96 4.20
N LEU A 337 -23.98 19.84 3.21
CA LEU A 337 -24.66 21.12 3.08
C LEU A 337 -25.51 21.11 1.81
N GLY A 338 -26.78 20.78 1.92
CA GLY A 338 -27.72 20.81 0.81
C GLY A 338 -27.36 19.89 -0.35
N GLY A 339 -26.80 18.72 -0.04
CA GLY A 339 -26.33 17.73 -0.99
C GLY A 339 -24.89 17.94 -1.48
N PHE A 340 -24.21 19.01 -1.06
CA PHE A 340 -22.78 19.15 -1.21
C PHE A 340 -22.09 18.51 -0.01
N ARG A 341 -21.29 17.47 -0.25
CA ARG A 341 -20.44 16.89 0.78
C ARG A 341 -19.12 17.62 0.81
N ILE A 342 -18.82 18.23 1.94
CA ILE A 342 -17.60 19.01 2.17
C ILE A 342 -16.77 18.25 3.19
N GLN A 343 -15.52 17.96 2.84
CA GLN A 343 -14.55 17.30 3.71
C GLN A 343 -13.31 18.17 3.79
N ASP A 344 -12.89 18.51 5.00
CA ASP A 344 -11.62 19.17 5.26
C ASP A 344 -10.79 18.30 6.20
N GLN A 345 -9.54 18.05 5.85
CA GLN A 345 -8.64 17.15 6.57
C GLN A 345 -7.28 17.81 6.75
N PHE A 346 -6.93 18.08 7.98
CA PHE A 346 -5.61 18.56 8.34
C PHE A 346 -4.81 17.45 9.02
N ARG A 347 -3.53 17.33 8.62
CA ARG A 347 -2.53 16.48 9.26
C ARG A 347 -1.23 17.26 9.46
N GLY A 348 -0.75 17.32 10.71
CA GLY A 348 0.55 17.89 11.06
C GLY A 348 1.44 16.83 11.68
N GLU A 349 2.66 16.67 11.16
CA GLU A 349 3.64 15.68 11.60
C GLU A 349 4.91 16.38 12.07
N PHE A 350 5.35 16.07 13.28
CA PHE A 350 6.62 16.48 13.84
C PHE A 350 7.50 15.24 13.95
N TYR A 351 8.51 15.18 13.14
CA TYR A 351 9.42 14.05 12.98
C TYR A 351 10.76 14.35 13.65
N ASP A 352 11.29 13.38 14.40
CA ASP A 352 12.66 13.40 14.96
C ASP A 352 13.32 12.04 14.70
N LEU A 353 14.48 12.05 14.07
CA LEU A 353 15.31 10.88 13.81
C LEU A 353 16.71 11.10 14.33
N LYS A 354 17.22 10.10 15.04
CA LYS A 354 18.65 9.95 15.32
C LYS A 354 19.08 8.56 14.87
N SER A 355 20.16 8.47 14.14
CA SER A 355 20.67 7.18 13.69
C SER A 355 22.19 7.15 13.69
N ASP A 356 22.71 5.98 14.05
CA ASP A 356 24.13 5.67 14.00
C ASP A 356 24.33 4.47 13.08
N ARG A 357 25.18 4.62 12.05
CA ARG A 357 25.61 3.51 11.19
C ARG A 357 27.04 3.17 11.51
N HIS A 358 27.28 1.89 11.56
CA HIS A 358 28.62 1.36 11.81
C HIS A 358 29.02 0.40 10.69
N HIS A 359 30.06 0.75 9.96
CA HIS A 359 30.62 -0.01 8.89
C HIS A 359 32.05 -0.40 9.22
N VAL A 360 32.36 -1.69 9.19
CA VAL A 360 33.71 -2.20 9.31
C VAL A 360 34.04 -2.97 8.05
N THR A 361 35.10 -2.59 7.38
CA THR A 361 35.58 -3.27 6.18
C THR A 361 36.97 -3.84 6.43
N LEU A 362 37.16 -5.12 6.09
CA LEU A 362 38.45 -5.78 6.14
C LEU A 362 39.09 -5.70 4.75
N ALA A 363 40.23 -5.07 4.66
CA ALA A 363 40.91 -4.92 3.36
C ALA A 363 41.69 -6.17 2.93
N ASP A 364 42.10 -7.01 3.89
CA ASP A 364 42.80 -8.25 3.61
C ASP A 364 42.36 -9.34 4.59
N VAL A 365 41.89 -10.47 4.04
CA VAL A 365 41.42 -11.62 4.82
C VAL A 365 42.54 -12.64 5.06
N THR A 366 43.67 -12.52 4.30
CA THR A 366 44.78 -13.46 4.34
C THR A 366 46.03 -12.94 5.08
N GLY A 367 46.00 -11.67 5.52
CA GLY A 367 47.15 -11.01 6.19
C GLY A 367 46.76 -10.32 7.50
N PRO A 368 47.64 -9.52 8.13
CA PRO A 368 47.29 -8.67 9.26
C PRO A 368 46.39 -7.53 8.77
N GLY A 369 45.11 -7.89 8.57
CA GLY A 369 44.13 -7.08 7.86
C GLY A 369 44.05 -5.63 8.33
N ILE A 370 44.16 -4.70 7.40
CA ILE A 370 43.89 -3.30 7.65
C ILE A 370 42.35 -3.15 7.71
N THR A 371 41.85 -2.85 8.88
CA THR A 371 40.45 -2.61 9.10
C THR A 371 40.13 -1.16 8.80
N SER A 372 39.30 -0.90 7.84
CA SER A 372 38.66 0.42 7.66
C SER A 372 37.37 0.44 8.47
N ARG A 373 37.17 1.51 9.22
CA ARG A 373 36.00 1.73 10.02
C ARG A 373 35.35 3.06 9.63
N GLN A 374 34.04 3.07 9.50
CA GLN A 374 33.26 4.29 9.27
C GLN A 374 32.08 4.32 10.23
N ASP A 375 31.99 5.38 11.01
CA ASP A 375 30.87 5.69 11.87
C ASP A 375 30.12 6.91 11.28
N ILE A 376 28.84 6.75 10.99
CA ILE A 376 28.01 7.80 10.40
C ILE A 376 26.87 8.09 11.36
N GLN A 377 26.84 9.32 11.90
CA GLN A 377 25.77 9.82 12.74
C GLN A 377 24.86 10.74 11.94
N GLU A 378 23.57 10.50 11.99
CA GLU A 378 22.55 11.32 11.31
C GLU A 378 21.50 11.77 12.31
N GLY A 379 21.19 13.06 12.31
CA GLY A 379 20.04 13.64 13.00
C GLY A 379 19.15 14.36 11.99
N SER A 380 17.84 14.16 12.07
CA SER A 380 16.88 14.86 11.19
C SER A 380 15.63 15.21 11.97
N ARG A 381 15.19 16.46 11.83
CA ARG A 381 13.92 16.96 12.36
C ARG A 381 13.18 17.66 11.27
N HIS A 382 11.90 17.39 11.16
CA HIS A 382 11.07 18.16 10.25
C HIS A 382 9.63 18.28 10.74
N PHE A 383 9.00 19.36 10.32
CA PHE A 383 7.56 19.52 10.37
C PHE A 383 6.99 19.34 8.95
N HIS A 384 5.98 18.50 8.83
CA HIS A 384 5.20 18.34 7.61
C HIS A 384 3.72 18.58 7.92
N GLY A 385 3.17 19.66 7.39
CA GLY A 385 1.75 20.00 7.50
C GLY A 385 1.07 19.84 6.15
N ALA A 386 -0.11 19.22 6.14
CA ALA A 386 -0.94 19.10 4.94
C ALA A 386 -2.40 19.34 5.29
N ASN A 387 -3.10 20.10 4.45
CA ASN A 387 -4.54 20.31 4.52
C ASN A 387 -5.19 19.98 3.19
N THR A 388 -6.25 19.17 3.22
CA THR A 388 -6.99 18.73 2.03
C THR A 388 -8.45 19.12 2.17
N LEU A 389 -8.92 19.99 1.29
CA LEU A 389 -10.33 20.31 1.13
C LEU A 389 -10.89 19.53 -0.07
N ARG A 390 -12.03 18.86 0.12
CA ARG A 390 -12.75 18.14 -0.92
C ARG A 390 -14.22 18.50 -0.90
N VAL A 391 -14.77 18.73 -2.06
CA VAL A 391 -16.20 19.02 -2.26
C VAL A 391 -16.74 18.06 -3.33
N GLU A 392 -17.85 17.40 -3.01
CA GLU A 392 -18.55 16.46 -3.90
C GLU A 392 -20.00 16.80 -4.02
N HIS A 393 -20.56 16.63 -5.22
CA HIS A 393 -22.00 16.85 -5.45
C HIS A 393 -22.53 15.98 -6.59
N GLN A 394 -23.76 15.48 -6.41
CA GLN A 394 -24.54 14.83 -7.46
C GLN A 394 -25.43 15.87 -8.13
N PHE A 395 -24.99 16.43 -9.26
CA PHE A 395 -25.69 17.52 -9.97
C PHE A 395 -26.96 17.01 -10.68
N LYS A 396 -26.88 15.81 -11.25
CA LYS A 396 -27.95 15.09 -11.95
C LYS A 396 -27.72 13.59 -11.74
N ASP A 397 -28.74 12.78 -11.99
CA ASP A 397 -28.63 11.31 -11.88
C ASP A 397 -27.47 10.72 -12.75
N TRP A 398 -27.08 11.45 -13.78
CA TRP A 398 -26.02 11.09 -14.71
C TRP A 398 -24.74 11.93 -14.58
N LEU A 399 -24.71 12.89 -13.65
CA LEU A 399 -23.56 13.78 -13.47
C LEU A 399 -23.20 13.90 -11.98
N PHE A 400 -22.10 13.29 -11.62
CA PHE A 400 -21.44 13.50 -10.34
C PHE A 400 -20.14 14.28 -10.54
N GLY A 401 -19.84 15.24 -9.69
CA GLY A 401 -18.61 16.01 -9.73
C GLY A 401 -17.93 16.08 -8.37
N SER A 402 -16.59 16.11 -8.38
CA SER A 402 -15.79 16.41 -7.21
C SER A 402 -14.65 17.37 -7.52
N ALA A 403 -14.37 18.26 -6.57
CA ALA A 403 -13.22 19.18 -6.60
C ALA A 403 -12.41 18.99 -5.33
N GLY A 404 -11.10 19.05 -5.44
CA GLY A 404 -10.20 18.97 -4.31
C GLY A 404 -9.06 19.95 -4.39
N TYR A 405 -8.59 20.39 -3.23
CA TYR A 405 -7.40 21.21 -3.09
C TYR A 405 -6.57 20.74 -1.92
N LEU A 406 -5.27 20.53 -2.16
CA LEU A 406 -4.28 20.18 -1.14
C LEU A 406 -3.24 21.30 -1.05
N TYR A 407 -3.00 21.77 0.15
CA TYR A 407 -1.81 22.53 0.52
C TYR A 407 -0.91 21.67 1.41
N SER A 408 0.38 21.64 1.11
CA SER A 408 1.36 20.89 1.91
C SER A 408 2.63 21.71 2.10
N LYS A 409 3.14 21.72 3.32
CA LYS A 409 4.38 22.40 3.69
C LYS A 409 5.27 21.47 4.50
N LEU A 410 6.56 21.39 4.11
CA LEU A 410 7.61 20.69 4.85
C LEU A 410 8.72 21.68 5.16
N ASP A 411 9.08 21.78 6.44
CA ASP A 411 10.26 22.47 6.95
C ASP A 411 11.14 21.46 7.70
N GLY A 412 12.36 21.23 7.22
CA GLY A 412 13.25 20.21 7.77
C GLY A 412 14.66 20.74 8.03
N GLU A 413 15.24 20.21 9.10
CA GLU A 413 16.63 20.42 9.49
C GLU A 413 17.30 19.07 9.70
N SER A 414 18.55 18.93 9.26
CA SER A 414 19.34 17.71 9.43
C SER A 414 20.77 18.03 9.74
N ALA A 415 21.43 17.07 10.38
CA ALA A 415 22.87 17.08 10.62
C ALA A 415 23.44 15.70 10.28
N ILE A 416 24.64 15.66 9.73
CA ILE A 416 25.39 14.44 9.47
C ILE A 416 26.82 14.59 9.94
N GLY A 417 27.32 13.56 10.61
CA GLY A 417 28.72 13.42 10.96
C GLY A 417 29.23 12.06 10.47
N LEU A 418 30.32 12.06 9.73
CA LEU A 418 31.00 10.85 9.27
C LEU A 418 32.45 10.94 9.76
N VAL A 419 32.87 9.95 10.50
CA VAL A 419 34.26 9.77 10.95
C VAL A 419 34.73 8.40 10.50
N GLY A 420 35.89 8.32 9.89
CA GLY A 420 36.36 7.03 9.46
C GLY A 420 37.72 7.03 8.78
N THR A 421 38.22 5.82 8.55
CA THR A 421 39.44 5.57 7.78
C THR A 421 39.04 5.28 6.35
N PHE A 422 39.56 6.07 5.43
CA PHE A 422 39.34 5.94 3.99
C PHE A 422 40.57 5.39 3.31
N TRP A 423 40.39 4.71 2.16
CA TRP A 423 41.52 4.22 1.38
C TRP A 423 41.88 5.18 0.25
N SER A 424 43.13 5.58 0.20
CA SER A 424 43.63 6.29 -0.97
C SER A 424 43.93 5.30 -2.12
N TYR A 425 44.04 5.85 -3.33
CA TYR A 425 44.51 5.06 -4.52
C TYR A 425 45.87 4.35 -4.30
N ALA A 426 46.65 4.83 -3.33
CA ALA A 426 47.95 4.25 -2.99
C ALA A 426 47.91 3.15 -1.92
N ALA A 427 46.68 2.62 -1.61
CA ALA A 427 46.47 1.62 -0.58
C ALA A 427 46.94 2.04 0.82
N THR A 428 47.03 3.32 1.10
CA THR A 428 47.31 3.85 2.44
C THR A 428 46.01 4.28 3.15
N PRO A 429 45.78 3.89 4.41
CA PRO A 429 44.61 4.37 5.15
C PRO A 429 44.73 5.86 5.43
N ILE A 430 43.68 6.60 5.28
CA ILE A 430 43.54 8.02 5.53
C ILE A 430 42.40 8.22 6.51
N ASP A 431 42.69 8.73 7.70
CA ASP A 431 41.66 9.15 8.61
C ASP A 431 41.04 10.46 8.11
N GLY A 432 39.72 10.50 8.08
CA GLY A 432 38.97 11.64 7.60
C GLY A 432 37.67 11.86 8.37
N GLN A 433 37.17 13.05 8.31
CA GLN A 433 35.94 13.49 8.92
C GLN A 433 35.15 14.39 7.97
N LEU A 434 33.86 14.12 7.83
CA LEU A 434 32.88 15.01 7.21
C LEU A 434 31.83 15.36 8.28
N ALA A 435 31.62 16.63 8.55
CA ALA A 435 30.60 17.07 9.48
C ALA A 435 29.76 18.19 8.85
N SER A 436 28.47 18.01 8.78
CA SER A 436 27.49 19.05 8.44
C SER A 436 26.47 19.14 9.56
N GLN A 437 26.41 20.30 10.23
CA GLN A 437 25.47 20.56 11.32
C GLN A 437 24.26 21.37 10.85
N GLU A 438 24.28 21.85 9.60
CA GLU A 438 23.26 22.72 9.04
C GLU A 438 22.88 22.20 7.64
N ILE A 439 21.82 21.41 7.58
CA ILE A 439 21.19 20.98 6.34
C ILE A 439 19.71 21.33 6.49
N VAL A 440 19.23 22.27 5.68
CA VAL A 440 17.86 22.76 5.73
C VAL A 440 17.16 22.41 4.43
N ILE A 441 15.93 21.91 4.50
CA ILE A 441 15.06 21.69 3.36
C ILE A 441 13.69 22.29 3.61
N ARG A 442 13.16 23.02 2.64
CA ARG A 442 11.80 23.56 2.65
C ARG A 442 11.10 23.17 1.38
N ARG A 443 9.86 22.73 1.52
CA ARG A 443 9.01 22.39 0.37
C ARG A 443 7.60 22.89 0.60
N GLU A 444 7.04 23.55 -0.40
CA GLU A 444 5.63 23.93 -0.45
C GLU A 444 4.99 23.34 -1.71
N SER A 445 3.81 22.79 -1.56
CA SER A 445 3.07 22.17 -2.67
C SER A 445 1.61 22.59 -2.63
N HIS A 446 1.07 22.90 -3.77
CA HIS A 446 -0.34 23.17 -4.02
C HIS A 446 -0.84 22.19 -5.07
N VAL A 447 -1.91 21.46 -4.79
CA VAL A 447 -2.51 20.51 -5.73
C VAL A 447 -4.00 20.83 -5.84
N ALA A 448 -4.47 21.06 -7.05
CA ALA A 448 -5.88 21.21 -7.35
C ALA A 448 -6.33 20.10 -8.28
N ASN A 449 -7.50 19.49 -8.01
CA ASN A 449 -8.06 18.49 -8.88
C ASN A 449 -9.57 18.68 -9.11
N LEU A 450 -10.02 18.22 -10.27
CA LEU A 450 -11.42 18.17 -10.66
C LEU A 450 -11.71 16.80 -11.26
N ASN A 451 -12.83 16.18 -10.85
CA ASN A 451 -13.26 14.91 -11.41
C ASN A 451 -14.75 14.95 -11.72
N ALA A 452 -15.15 14.30 -12.80
CA ALA A 452 -16.52 14.13 -13.21
C ALA A 452 -16.80 12.67 -13.55
N LEU A 453 -17.93 12.14 -13.09
CA LEU A 453 -18.50 10.88 -13.50
C LEU A 453 -19.78 11.16 -14.29
N LEU A 454 -19.83 10.66 -15.49
CA LEU A 454 -20.88 10.90 -16.48
C LEU A 454 -21.55 9.56 -16.86
N GLY A 455 -22.86 9.55 -16.87
CA GLY A 455 -23.66 8.36 -17.23
C GLY A 455 -24.28 7.65 -16.01
N PRO A 456 -24.84 6.44 -16.23
CA PRO A 456 -24.78 5.64 -17.46
C PRO A 456 -25.72 6.12 -18.58
N TRP A 457 -25.20 6.25 -19.79
CA TRP A 457 -26.00 6.52 -21.01
C TRP A 457 -25.96 5.30 -21.91
N GLN A 458 -27.06 4.60 -22.04
CA GLN A 458 -27.15 3.39 -22.87
C GLN A 458 -25.99 2.40 -22.65
N GLY A 459 -25.55 2.25 -21.38
CA GLY A 459 -24.45 1.36 -20.99
C GLY A 459 -23.06 1.97 -21.00
N PHE A 460 -22.88 3.22 -21.43
CA PHE A 460 -21.62 3.95 -21.30
C PHE A 460 -21.55 4.70 -19.96
N THR A 461 -20.41 4.59 -19.32
CA THR A 461 -20.01 5.41 -18.16
C THR A 461 -18.66 6.01 -18.48
N VAL A 462 -18.51 7.32 -18.27
CA VAL A 462 -17.27 8.05 -18.53
C VAL A 462 -16.82 8.72 -17.22
N THR A 463 -15.56 8.54 -16.86
CA THR A 463 -14.93 9.30 -15.79
C THR A 463 -13.82 10.15 -16.39
N ALA A 464 -13.85 11.45 -16.13
CA ALA A 464 -12.81 12.39 -16.53
C ALA A 464 -12.23 13.07 -15.29
N GLY A 465 -10.92 13.25 -15.26
CA GLY A 465 -10.22 13.93 -14.18
C GLY A 465 -9.10 14.83 -14.71
N ALA A 466 -8.87 15.94 -14.03
CA ALA A 466 -7.74 16.83 -14.25
C ALA A 466 -7.14 17.22 -12.90
N GLN A 467 -5.81 17.22 -12.84
CA GLN A 467 -5.04 17.64 -11.65
C GLN A 467 -3.93 18.59 -12.09
N SER A 468 -3.72 19.62 -11.30
CA SER A 468 -2.58 20.52 -11.44
C SER A 468 -1.85 20.61 -10.10
N GLU A 469 -0.51 20.59 -10.16
CA GLU A 469 0.36 20.69 -8.99
C GLU A 469 1.44 21.71 -9.21
N TRP A 470 1.71 22.53 -8.20
CA TRP A 470 2.84 23.46 -8.14
C TRP A 470 3.63 23.16 -6.88
N THR A 471 4.91 22.89 -7.05
CA THR A 471 5.79 22.55 -5.92
C THR A 471 7.06 23.38 -6.01
N ARG A 472 7.39 24.05 -4.91
CA ARG A 472 8.68 24.72 -4.72
C ARG A 472 9.45 24.01 -3.65
N THR A 473 10.72 23.69 -3.93
CA THR A 473 11.66 23.11 -2.97
C THR A 473 12.90 23.96 -2.90
N SER A 474 13.39 24.25 -1.70
CA SER A 474 14.70 24.86 -1.50
C SER A 474 15.49 24.07 -0.47
N GLY A 475 16.76 23.88 -0.72
CA GLY A 475 17.71 23.22 0.16
C GLY A 475 18.96 24.07 0.38
N PHE A 476 19.51 23.96 1.55
CA PHE A 476 20.80 24.57 1.91
C PHE A 476 21.56 23.60 2.80
N GLY A 477 22.87 23.45 2.57
CA GLY A 477 23.75 22.66 3.40
C GLY A 477 25.08 23.36 3.64
N ARG A 478 25.62 23.21 4.85
CA ARG A 478 26.93 23.70 5.22
C ARG A 478 27.69 22.63 5.96
N GLY A 479 28.88 22.28 5.50
CA GLY A 479 29.70 21.23 6.09
C GLY A 479 31.18 21.55 6.14
N VAL A 480 31.91 20.80 6.95
CA VAL A 480 33.36 20.83 7.04
C VAL A 480 33.89 19.43 6.67
N LEU A 481 34.78 19.38 5.69
CA LEU A 481 35.56 18.19 5.36
C LEU A 481 37.00 18.35 5.87
N ASN A 482 37.49 17.33 6.56
CA ASN A 482 38.86 17.27 7.06
C ASN A 482 39.45 15.87 6.78
N SER A 483 40.71 15.80 6.45
CA SER A 483 41.46 14.54 6.37
C SER A 483 42.91 14.77 6.77
N ALA A 484 43.68 13.68 6.95
CA ALA A 484 45.11 13.77 7.31
C ALA A 484 45.96 14.55 6.32
N PHE A 485 45.46 14.78 5.09
CA PHE A 485 46.15 15.53 4.02
C PHE A 485 45.51 16.89 3.73
N ILE A 486 44.37 17.19 4.32
CA ILE A 486 43.56 18.36 3.96
C ILE A 486 43.09 19.01 5.25
N ALA A 487 43.49 20.29 5.49
CA ALA A 487 42.99 21.07 6.58
C ALA A 487 41.49 21.32 6.46
N ASP A 488 40.83 21.71 7.52
CA ASP A 488 39.39 22.01 7.60
C ASP A 488 38.93 22.87 6.41
N GLN A 489 38.07 22.29 5.58
CA GLN A 489 37.49 23.00 4.44
C GLN A 489 36.00 23.16 4.67
N LEU A 490 35.53 24.38 4.58
CA LEU A 490 34.14 24.73 4.64
C LEU A 490 33.49 24.61 3.26
N GLU A 491 32.47 23.77 3.16
CA GLU A 491 31.66 23.65 1.96
C GLU A 491 30.24 24.15 2.21
N THR A 492 29.68 24.85 1.24
CA THR A 492 28.26 25.26 1.25
C THR A 492 27.60 24.79 -0.03
N MET A 493 26.38 24.31 0.10
CA MET A 493 25.56 23.84 -1.03
C MET A 493 24.20 24.51 -0.97
N SER A 494 23.66 24.93 -2.09
CA SER A 494 22.27 25.33 -2.21
C SER A 494 21.62 24.63 -3.38
N ALA A 495 20.31 24.36 -3.23
CA ALA A 495 19.49 23.76 -4.28
C ALA A 495 18.09 24.36 -4.25
N ASN A 496 17.59 24.74 -5.42
CA ASN A 496 16.22 25.21 -5.59
C ASN A 496 15.56 24.47 -6.75
N SER A 497 14.31 24.08 -6.57
CA SER A 497 13.51 23.42 -7.61
C SER A 497 12.10 24.00 -7.62
N ASP A 498 11.72 24.57 -8.74
CA ASP A 498 10.33 24.96 -9.04
C ASP A 498 9.76 23.98 -10.05
N ARG A 499 8.64 23.35 -9.69
CA ARG A 499 8.01 22.27 -10.46
C ARG A 499 6.54 22.57 -10.68
N SER A 500 6.07 22.38 -11.89
CA SER A 500 4.66 22.36 -12.24
C SER A 500 4.30 21.06 -12.95
N LEU A 501 3.10 20.53 -12.64
CA LEU A 501 2.60 19.29 -13.20
C LEU A 501 1.13 19.45 -13.57
N VAL A 502 0.76 18.92 -14.72
CA VAL A 502 -0.64 18.73 -15.13
C VAL A 502 -0.85 17.26 -15.47
N GLU A 503 -1.90 16.68 -14.92
CA GLU A 503 -2.30 15.31 -15.21
C GLU A 503 -3.77 15.29 -15.65
N GLU A 504 -4.05 14.66 -16.77
CA GLU A 504 -5.38 14.43 -17.31
C GLU A 504 -5.66 12.93 -17.34
N SER A 505 -6.87 12.54 -17.00
CA SER A 505 -7.30 11.14 -17.01
C SER A 505 -8.69 10.99 -17.62
N LEU A 506 -8.86 9.94 -18.40
CA LEU A 506 -10.15 9.56 -19.01
C LEU A 506 -10.33 8.06 -18.86
N SER A 507 -11.50 7.65 -18.37
CA SER A 507 -11.90 6.25 -18.33
C SER A 507 -13.28 6.09 -18.93
N VAL A 508 -13.43 5.11 -19.82
CA VAL A 508 -14.69 4.77 -20.47
C VAL A 508 -15.01 3.32 -20.20
N ARG A 509 -16.22 3.05 -19.77
CA ARG A 509 -16.75 1.71 -19.54
C ARG A 509 -18.04 1.51 -20.33
N TYR A 510 -18.18 0.35 -21.00
CA TYR A 510 -19.36 -0.03 -21.76
C TYR A 510 -19.91 -1.38 -21.32
N THR A 511 -21.20 -1.45 -21.00
CA THR A 511 -21.84 -2.60 -20.35
C THR A 511 -23.06 -3.15 -21.09
N LYS A 512 -23.39 -2.64 -22.28
CA LYS A 512 -24.63 -3.06 -23.02
C LYS A 512 -24.47 -4.37 -23.77
N ILE A 513 -23.23 -4.87 -23.96
CA ILE A 513 -23.03 -6.20 -24.53
C ILE A 513 -23.39 -7.23 -23.47
N PRO A 514 -24.31 -8.17 -23.78
CA PRO A 514 -24.74 -9.18 -22.81
C PRO A 514 -23.53 -9.89 -22.16
N ALA A 515 -23.55 -9.98 -20.84
CA ALA A 515 -22.51 -10.62 -20.01
C ALA A 515 -21.08 -10.11 -20.26
N THR A 516 -20.89 -8.93 -20.86
CA THR A 516 -19.57 -8.40 -21.23
C THR A 516 -19.42 -6.93 -20.83
N VAL A 517 -18.29 -6.60 -20.25
CA VAL A 517 -17.85 -5.23 -19.95
C VAL A 517 -16.61 -4.94 -20.76
N LEU A 518 -16.64 -3.85 -21.53
CA LEU A 518 -15.46 -3.27 -22.15
C LEU A 518 -15.02 -2.07 -21.35
N PHE A 519 -13.72 -1.81 -21.28
CA PHE A 519 -13.18 -0.61 -20.66
C PHE A 519 -11.94 -0.11 -21.40
N ALA A 520 -11.74 1.20 -21.35
CA ALA A 520 -10.53 1.88 -21.82
C ALA A 520 -10.21 3.01 -20.84
N GLU A 521 -8.93 3.17 -20.53
CA GLU A 521 -8.40 4.18 -19.61
C GLU A 521 -7.21 4.84 -20.29
N ALA A 522 -7.10 6.16 -20.18
CA ALA A 522 -5.97 6.94 -20.65
C ALA A 522 -5.57 7.97 -19.60
N ARG A 523 -4.27 8.16 -19.41
CA ARG A 523 -3.70 9.17 -18.54
C ARG A 523 -2.55 9.84 -19.27
N LEU A 524 -2.57 11.15 -19.29
CA LEU A 524 -1.49 12.00 -19.77
C LEU A 524 -1.01 12.84 -18.59
N ARG A 525 0.30 12.82 -18.31
CA ARG A 525 0.92 13.67 -17.32
C ARG A 525 2.08 14.41 -17.95
N GLN A 526 2.09 15.72 -17.77
CA GLN A 526 3.14 16.60 -18.21
C GLN A 526 3.70 17.36 -17.00
N GLU A 527 5.01 17.38 -16.90
CA GLU A 527 5.72 18.00 -15.80
C GLU A 527 6.84 18.89 -16.35
N SER A 528 7.01 20.06 -15.78
CA SER A 528 8.12 20.97 -16.02
C SER A 528 8.78 21.32 -14.69
N ALA A 529 10.09 21.20 -14.62
CA ALA A 529 10.87 21.58 -13.45
C ALA A 529 12.06 22.46 -13.85
N ASN A 530 12.36 23.48 -13.05
CA ASN A 530 13.61 24.22 -13.10
C ASN A 530 14.40 23.89 -11.85
N ILE A 531 15.61 23.37 -12.01
CA ILE A 531 16.49 22.92 -10.94
C ILE A 531 17.76 23.79 -10.99
N TYR A 532 18.03 24.47 -9.90
CA TYR A 532 19.26 25.23 -9.69
C TYR A 532 20.02 24.65 -8.52
N GLU A 533 21.31 24.37 -8.69
CA GLU A 533 22.20 23.81 -7.68
C GLU A 533 23.55 24.48 -7.76
N ASP A 534 24.12 24.87 -6.61
CA ASP A 534 25.48 25.36 -6.52
C ASP A 534 26.18 24.78 -5.28
N GLN A 535 27.50 24.63 -5.42
CA GLN A 535 28.40 24.26 -4.33
C GLN A 535 29.63 25.17 -4.37
N THR A 536 30.01 25.69 -3.22
CA THR A 536 31.17 26.55 -3.03
C THR A 536 32.00 26.08 -1.85
N GLY A 537 33.34 26.23 -1.92
CA GLY A 537 34.23 25.93 -0.82
C GLY A 537 35.17 24.76 -1.06
N GLY A 538 35.69 24.50 -2.14
CA GLY A 538 36.43 23.30 -2.51
C GLY A 538 37.69 22.99 -1.68
N LEU A 539 38.17 21.77 -1.86
CA LEU A 539 39.36 21.14 -1.27
C LEU A 539 40.69 21.82 -1.61
N GLY A 540 40.71 23.10 -1.93
CA GLY A 540 41.88 23.71 -2.53
C GLY A 540 42.29 23.12 -3.90
N ILE A 541 41.56 22.09 -4.30
CA ILE A 541 41.59 21.39 -5.59
C ILE A 541 40.28 21.65 -6.37
N GLY A 542 39.42 22.53 -5.87
CA GLY A 542 38.30 23.17 -6.53
C GLY A 542 37.22 22.25 -7.09
N TYR A 543 36.37 21.75 -6.23
CA TYR A 543 35.11 21.14 -6.65
C TYR A 543 33.93 22.10 -6.35
N ASP A 544 33.98 23.27 -7.00
CA ASP A 544 32.76 24.07 -7.04
C ASP A 544 31.98 23.67 -8.27
N PHE A 545 30.71 23.44 -8.12
CA PHE A 545 29.83 23.25 -9.28
C PHE A 545 28.68 24.23 -9.26
N LEU A 546 28.17 24.54 -10.44
CA LEU A 546 26.99 25.33 -10.66
C LEU A 546 26.18 24.71 -11.76
N ARG A 547 24.91 24.40 -11.44
CA ARG A 547 23.98 23.79 -12.38
C ARG A 547 22.67 24.56 -12.44
N ASP A 548 22.20 24.84 -13.65
CA ASP A 548 20.86 25.35 -13.94
C ASP A 548 20.26 24.52 -15.06
N THR A 549 19.26 23.69 -14.72
CA THR A 549 18.66 22.72 -15.64
C THR A 549 17.16 22.86 -15.70
N ALA A 550 16.61 22.96 -16.91
CA ALA A 550 15.19 22.77 -17.15
C ALA A 550 14.93 21.28 -17.48
N VAL A 551 13.95 20.70 -16.84
CA VAL A 551 13.52 19.31 -17.06
C VAL A 551 12.08 19.32 -17.54
N ALA A 552 11.81 18.61 -18.63
CA ALA A 552 10.46 18.34 -19.10
C ALA A 552 10.23 16.84 -19.07
N SER A 553 9.17 16.42 -18.35
CA SER A 553 8.80 15.00 -18.22
C SER A 553 7.40 14.77 -18.77
N GLU A 554 7.21 13.68 -19.50
CA GLU A 554 5.92 13.26 -20.00
C GLU A 554 5.65 11.80 -19.65
N VAL A 555 4.42 11.50 -19.21
CA VAL A 555 3.93 10.13 -19.02
C VAL A 555 2.65 9.96 -19.84
N LYS A 556 2.66 8.97 -20.75
CA LYS A 556 1.48 8.49 -21.46
C LYS A 556 1.18 7.08 -20.98
N ASP A 557 0.01 6.88 -20.43
CA ASP A 557 -0.42 5.58 -19.91
C ASP A 557 -1.83 5.27 -20.43
N TRP A 558 -1.98 4.20 -21.18
CA TRP A 558 -3.28 3.77 -21.63
C TRP A 558 -3.47 2.27 -21.44
N ARG A 559 -4.70 1.88 -21.16
CA ARG A 559 -5.11 0.52 -20.89
C ARG A 559 -6.46 0.28 -21.52
N ALA A 560 -6.59 -0.83 -22.22
CA ALA A 560 -7.87 -1.25 -22.77
C ALA A 560 -8.09 -2.74 -22.51
N GLY A 561 -9.32 -3.11 -22.25
CA GLY A 561 -9.60 -4.49 -21.92
C GLY A 561 -11.09 -4.83 -21.86
N PHE A 562 -11.34 -6.07 -21.49
CA PHE A 562 -12.68 -6.59 -21.37
C PHE A 562 -12.81 -7.64 -20.26
N SER A 563 -14.04 -7.86 -19.83
CA SER A 563 -14.41 -8.98 -18.94
C SER A 563 -15.74 -9.54 -19.44
N SER A 564 -15.79 -10.84 -19.73
CA SER A 564 -16.98 -11.50 -20.30
C SER A 564 -17.32 -12.78 -19.56
N SER A 565 -18.59 -13.01 -19.31
CA SER A 565 -19.13 -14.22 -18.66
C SER A 565 -20.25 -14.81 -19.53
N PRO A 566 -19.93 -15.29 -20.78
CA PRO A 566 -20.93 -15.69 -21.76
C PRO A 566 -21.80 -16.86 -21.29
N VAL A 567 -21.28 -17.66 -20.39
CA VAL A 567 -22.01 -18.73 -19.72
C VAL A 567 -21.68 -18.70 -18.20
N SER A 568 -22.61 -19.17 -17.39
CA SER A 568 -22.47 -19.12 -15.90
C SER A 568 -21.24 -19.86 -15.34
N ARG A 569 -20.61 -20.71 -16.16
CA ARG A 569 -19.46 -21.53 -15.78
C ARG A 569 -18.11 -20.95 -16.21
N VAL A 570 -18.11 -19.98 -17.11
CA VAL A 570 -16.88 -19.44 -17.70
C VAL A 570 -16.89 -17.91 -17.61
N THR A 571 -15.85 -17.36 -17.02
CA THR A 571 -15.55 -15.93 -17.09
C THR A 571 -14.14 -15.77 -17.61
N PHE A 572 -13.95 -14.99 -18.65
CA PHE A 572 -12.65 -14.64 -19.15
C PHE A 572 -12.55 -13.14 -19.35
N GLY A 573 -11.37 -12.63 -19.20
CA GLY A 573 -11.07 -11.22 -19.38
C GLY A 573 -9.60 -11.02 -19.65
N GLY A 574 -9.27 -9.86 -20.12
CA GLY A 574 -7.90 -9.49 -20.34
C GLY A 574 -7.80 -8.01 -20.63
N HIS A 575 -6.61 -7.52 -20.55
CA HIS A 575 -6.29 -6.15 -20.91
C HIS A 575 -4.88 -6.06 -21.49
N TYR A 576 -4.69 -5.04 -22.29
CA TYR A 576 -3.39 -4.53 -22.69
C TYR A 576 -3.20 -3.16 -22.06
N ARG A 577 -1.99 -2.90 -21.55
CA ARG A 577 -1.55 -1.60 -21.04
C ARG A 577 -0.25 -1.24 -21.72
N HIS A 578 -0.14 0.02 -22.10
CA HIS A 578 1.09 0.59 -22.59
C HIS A 578 1.39 1.88 -21.85
N ARG A 579 2.64 2.05 -21.44
CA ARG A 579 3.08 3.23 -20.73
C ARG A 579 4.42 3.69 -21.31
N GLU A 580 4.46 4.96 -21.64
CA GLU A 580 5.66 5.68 -22.03
C GLU A 580 5.99 6.72 -20.96
N TYR A 581 7.23 6.82 -20.61
CA TYR A 581 7.78 7.83 -19.73
C TYR A 581 9.01 8.40 -20.38
N SER A 582 9.11 9.73 -20.48
CA SER A 582 10.28 10.44 -21.02
C SER A 582 10.64 11.62 -20.14
N ASP A 583 11.94 11.82 -19.91
CA ASP A 583 12.54 13.01 -19.35
C ASP A 583 13.49 13.61 -20.37
N HIS A 584 13.35 14.91 -20.60
CA HIS A 584 14.28 15.70 -21.39
C HIS A 584 14.94 16.73 -20.47
N PHE A 585 16.25 16.66 -20.36
CA PHE A 585 17.07 17.56 -19.55
C PHE A 585 17.73 18.59 -20.45
N ASN A 586 17.49 19.84 -20.19
CA ASN A 586 18.09 20.96 -20.90
C ASN A 586 18.95 21.78 -19.92
N PRO A 587 20.23 21.43 -19.74
CA PRO A 587 21.14 22.21 -18.91
C PRO A 587 21.44 23.53 -19.61
N ARG A 588 21.01 24.63 -18.97
CA ARG A 588 21.31 25.99 -19.37
C ARG A 588 22.71 26.36 -18.91
N ARG A 589 23.13 25.81 -17.81
CA ARG A 589 24.44 25.95 -17.21
C ARG A 589 24.82 24.65 -16.47
N ASP A 590 26.04 24.16 -16.73
CA ASP A 590 26.60 22.99 -16.04
C ASP A 590 28.13 23.20 -15.98
N GLU A 591 28.59 23.82 -14.91
CA GLU A 591 29.96 24.24 -14.73
C GLU A 591 30.52 23.59 -13.47
N ALA A 592 31.65 22.92 -13.60
CA ALA A 592 32.47 22.44 -12.50
C ALA A 592 33.80 23.21 -12.50
N PHE A 593 34.09 23.92 -11.40
CA PHE A 593 35.29 24.75 -11.29
C PHE A 593 36.45 23.98 -10.65
N GLY A 594 37.64 24.17 -11.15
CA GLY A 594 38.90 23.78 -10.49
C GLY A 594 39.68 22.64 -11.07
N PHE A 595 39.11 21.80 -11.92
CA PHE A 595 39.83 20.79 -12.69
C PHE A 595 39.35 20.74 -14.14
N PRO A 596 40.04 21.38 -15.06
CA PRO A 596 39.71 21.33 -16.49
C PRO A 596 39.72 19.92 -17.07
N ASN A 597 40.19 18.92 -16.33
CA ASN A 597 40.27 17.53 -16.77
C ASN A 597 39.63 16.52 -15.82
N SER A 598 38.98 16.95 -14.73
CA SER A 598 38.36 16.03 -13.78
C SER A 598 36.95 15.66 -14.12
N GLY A 599 36.56 15.75 -15.39
CA GLY A 599 35.31 15.27 -15.94
C GLY A 599 34.16 15.17 -14.96
N TYR A 600 33.39 16.22 -14.86
CA TYR A 600 32.05 16.05 -14.37
C TYR A 600 31.38 14.93 -15.17
N PRO A 601 30.78 13.89 -14.52
CA PRO A 601 30.17 12.81 -15.27
C PRO A 601 29.16 13.38 -16.24
N SER A 602 29.23 12.92 -17.49
CA SER A 602 28.39 13.36 -18.61
C SER A 602 26.93 13.48 -18.13
N PHE A 603 26.40 14.68 -18.25
CA PHE A 603 25.05 14.98 -17.80
C PHE A 603 24.01 14.20 -18.62
N ILE A 604 23.01 13.66 -17.98
CA ILE A 604 21.89 12.98 -18.65
C ILE A 604 21.12 14.00 -19.46
N ARG A 605 20.92 13.71 -20.76
CA ARG A 605 20.11 14.54 -21.68
C ARG A 605 18.71 14.01 -21.84
N GLU A 606 18.59 12.72 -21.87
CA GLU A 606 17.32 12.05 -22.12
C GLU A 606 17.24 10.75 -21.35
N ARG A 607 16.07 10.48 -20.84
CA ARG A 607 15.75 9.18 -20.24
C ARG A 607 14.34 8.78 -20.70
N GLU A 608 14.23 7.59 -21.26
CA GLU A 608 12.98 7.02 -21.71
C GLU A 608 12.75 5.65 -21.10
N THR A 609 11.49 5.35 -20.84
CA THR A 609 11.04 4.01 -20.45
C THR A 609 9.74 3.71 -21.15
N GLN A 610 9.70 2.62 -21.91
CA GLN A 610 8.47 2.12 -22.52
C GLN A 610 8.12 0.77 -21.90
N THR A 611 6.87 0.60 -21.49
CA THR A 611 6.41 -0.63 -20.84
C THR A 611 5.14 -1.12 -21.53
N GLY A 612 5.15 -2.37 -21.99
CA GLY A 612 4.00 -3.11 -22.49
C GLY A 612 3.56 -4.17 -21.46
N GLU A 613 2.27 -4.34 -21.27
CA GLU A 613 1.71 -5.37 -20.39
C GLU A 613 0.48 -6.00 -21.04
N VAL A 614 0.45 -7.33 -21.09
CA VAL A 614 -0.74 -8.12 -21.46
C VAL A 614 -1.11 -9.00 -20.28
N GLU A 615 -2.33 -8.91 -19.82
CA GLU A 615 -2.88 -9.84 -18.83
C GLU A 615 -4.11 -10.54 -19.38
N GLY A 616 -4.12 -11.86 -19.29
CA GLY A 616 -5.26 -12.71 -19.58
C GLY A 616 -5.68 -13.51 -18.36
N ARG A 617 -6.98 -13.56 -18.09
CA ARG A 617 -7.58 -14.29 -16.96
C ARG A 617 -8.73 -15.13 -17.43
N CYS A 618 -8.76 -16.41 -17.02
CA CYS A 618 -9.86 -17.32 -17.28
C CYS A 618 -10.31 -17.98 -15.96
N VAL A 619 -11.58 -17.84 -15.62
CA VAL A 619 -12.21 -18.50 -14.47
C VAL A 619 -13.15 -19.57 -14.97
N LEU A 620 -12.89 -20.81 -14.60
CA LEU A 620 -13.67 -21.97 -14.99
C LEU A 620 -14.36 -22.57 -13.75
N ARG A 621 -15.65 -22.68 -13.78
CA ARG A 621 -16.44 -23.47 -12.83
C ARG A 621 -16.78 -24.80 -13.49
N VAL A 622 -15.79 -25.72 -13.51
CA VAL A 622 -15.92 -27.01 -14.21
C VAL A 622 -17.15 -27.79 -13.69
N THR A 623 -17.30 -27.79 -12.38
CA THR A 623 -18.44 -28.36 -11.66
C THR A 623 -18.84 -27.45 -10.49
N SER A 624 -19.89 -27.82 -9.74
CA SER A 624 -20.27 -27.11 -8.50
C SER A 624 -19.19 -27.21 -7.41
N TRP A 625 -18.35 -28.21 -7.46
CA TRP A 625 -17.29 -28.47 -6.48
C TRP A 625 -15.87 -28.14 -6.97
N LEU A 626 -15.68 -27.75 -8.25
CA LEU A 626 -14.39 -27.40 -8.85
C LEU A 626 -14.44 -26.05 -9.53
N LYS A 627 -13.68 -25.09 -8.99
CA LYS A 627 -13.43 -23.80 -9.57
C LYS A 627 -11.93 -23.62 -9.80
N THR A 628 -11.56 -23.23 -11.00
CA THR A 628 -10.16 -22.97 -11.39
C THR A 628 -10.04 -21.56 -11.98
N THR A 629 -8.94 -20.89 -11.69
CA THR A 629 -8.59 -19.61 -12.29
C THR A 629 -7.18 -19.70 -12.85
N LEU A 630 -7.05 -19.40 -14.13
CA LEU A 630 -5.80 -19.26 -14.85
C LEU A 630 -5.52 -17.77 -15.05
N VAL A 631 -4.32 -17.31 -14.77
CA VAL A 631 -3.86 -15.97 -15.08
C VAL A 631 -2.51 -16.07 -15.78
N TYR A 632 -2.40 -15.41 -16.91
CA TYR A 632 -1.14 -15.19 -17.59
C TYR A 632 -0.89 -13.70 -17.69
N LYS A 633 0.32 -13.28 -17.33
CA LYS A 633 0.76 -11.91 -17.45
C LYS A 633 2.12 -11.89 -18.14
N TRP A 634 2.20 -11.14 -19.21
CA TRP A 634 3.45 -10.76 -19.84
C TRP A 634 3.69 -9.27 -19.64
N SER A 635 4.91 -8.90 -19.33
CA SER A 635 5.33 -7.50 -19.27
C SER A 635 6.72 -7.36 -19.85
N ASP A 636 6.88 -6.33 -20.67
CA ASP A 636 8.13 -5.99 -21.31
C ASP A 636 8.39 -4.50 -21.03
N ALA A 637 9.64 -4.17 -20.76
CA ALA A 637 10.06 -2.80 -20.50
C ALA A 637 11.39 -2.51 -21.16
N ASP A 638 11.41 -1.47 -21.98
CA ASP A 638 12.61 -0.94 -22.61
C ASP A 638 13.03 0.35 -21.90
N TYR A 639 14.31 0.47 -21.61
CA TYR A 639 14.93 1.61 -20.92
C TYR A 639 16.00 2.20 -21.83
N PHE A 640 16.01 3.51 -21.91
CA PHE A 640 17.02 4.25 -22.64
C PHE A 640 17.48 5.49 -21.86
N THR A 641 18.78 5.75 -21.85
CA THR A 641 19.36 6.96 -21.26
C THR A 641 20.50 7.42 -22.15
N SER A 642 20.48 8.70 -22.53
CA SER A 642 21.58 9.34 -23.25
C SER A 642 22.23 10.42 -22.40
N THR A 643 23.55 10.61 -22.60
CA THR A 643 24.34 11.61 -21.90
C THR A 643 24.95 12.59 -22.88
N ASP A 644 25.42 13.76 -22.39
CA ASP A 644 26.00 14.79 -23.20
C ASP A 644 27.35 14.36 -23.82
N PRO A 645 27.53 14.41 -25.15
CA PRO A 645 28.77 14.02 -25.80
C PRO A 645 29.90 15.07 -25.63
N GLU A 646 29.56 16.32 -25.35
CA GLU A 646 30.55 17.41 -25.31
C GLU A 646 31.39 17.46 -24.04
N LEU A 647 30.97 16.80 -22.98
CA LEU A 647 31.67 16.73 -21.68
C LEU A 647 32.60 15.51 -21.55
N SER A 648 33.00 14.90 -22.65
CA SER A 648 33.91 13.74 -22.62
C SER A 648 35.35 14.14 -22.28
N VAL A 649 35.78 13.81 -21.06
CA VAL A 649 37.19 13.80 -20.69
C VAL A 649 37.83 12.51 -21.20
N PRO A 650 39.05 12.51 -21.71
CA PRO A 650 39.76 11.30 -22.09
C PRO A 650 39.76 10.27 -20.94
N GLY A 651 39.15 9.12 -21.15
CA GLY A 651 38.99 8.06 -20.13
C GLY A 651 37.66 8.02 -19.39
N THR A 652 36.78 9.01 -19.55
CA THR A 652 35.38 8.95 -19.11
C THR A 652 34.45 8.82 -20.32
N PRO A 653 33.51 7.91 -20.36
CA PRO A 653 32.60 7.77 -21.49
C PRO A 653 31.61 8.92 -21.50
N GLY A 654 31.93 10.00 -22.19
CA GLY A 654 30.96 11.02 -22.59
C GLY A 654 30.18 10.56 -23.83
N GLY A 655 28.97 11.05 -24.03
CA GLY A 655 28.12 10.68 -25.15
C GLY A 655 27.67 9.22 -25.11
N GLY A 656 27.53 8.66 -23.91
CA GLY A 656 27.08 7.28 -23.74
C GLY A 656 25.60 7.13 -23.96
N HIS A 657 25.23 6.07 -24.66
CA HIS A 657 23.88 5.53 -24.69
C HIS A 657 23.84 4.30 -23.79
N TYR A 658 22.90 4.31 -22.85
CA TYR A 658 22.65 3.17 -21.98
C TYR A 658 21.23 2.68 -22.25
N SER A 659 21.11 1.43 -22.66
CA SER A 659 19.82 0.81 -22.91
C SER A 659 19.67 -0.46 -22.08
N GLY A 660 18.44 -0.83 -21.83
CA GLY A 660 18.14 -2.07 -21.12
C GLY A 660 16.75 -2.56 -21.49
N LYS A 661 16.63 -3.87 -21.51
CA LYS A 661 15.35 -4.53 -21.75
C LYS A 661 15.05 -5.51 -20.64
N GLN A 662 13.84 -5.42 -20.09
CA GLN A 662 13.31 -6.41 -19.15
C GLN A 662 12.09 -7.10 -19.77
N ASP A 663 12.13 -8.41 -19.80
CA ASP A 663 11.02 -9.26 -20.22
C ASP A 663 10.61 -10.16 -19.04
N SER A 664 9.31 -10.27 -18.78
CA SER A 664 8.77 -11.04 -17.66
C SER A 664 7.51 -11.78 -18.04
N HIS A 665 7.46 -13.08 -17.77
CA HIS A 665 6.29 -13.94 -17.91
C HIS A 665 5.86 -14.46 -16.54
N THR A 666 4.56 -14.30 -16.22
CA THR A 666 3.99 -14.82 -14.98
C THR A 666 2.79 -15.70 -15.30
N TYR A 667 2.82 -16.93 -14.80
CA TYR A 667 1.75 -17.90 -14.91
C TYR A 667 1.21 -18.19 -13.52
N SER A 668 -0.10 -18.05 -13.32
CA SER A 668 -0.74 -18.35 -12.03
C SER A 668 -1.91 -19.29 -12.24
N PHE A 669 -1.98 -20.32 -11.41
CA PHE A 669 -3.05 -21.31 -11.41
C PHE A 669 -3.63 -21.40 -10.00
N ASN A 670 -4.90 -21.02 -9.86
CA ASN A 670 -5.60 -21.09 -8.58
C ASN A 670 -6.75 -22.10 -8.69
N THR A 671 -6.83 -23.01 -7.74
CA THR A 671 -7.89 -24.04 -7.72
C THR A 671 -8.56 -24.09 -6.36
N THR A 672 -9.87 -24.22 -6.37
CA THR A 672 -10.70 -24.50 -5.21
C THR A 672 -11.50 -25.76 -5.47
N LEU A 673 -11.40 -26.73 -4.57
CA LEU A 673 -12.04 -28.02 -4.65
C LEU A 673 -12.89 -28.27 -3.40
N THR A 674 -14.15 -28.59 -3.59
CA THR A 674 -15.07 -29.04 -2.53
C THR A 674 -15.77 -30.32 -2.97
N PRO A 675 -15.02 -31.42 -3.16
CA PRO A 675 -15.54 -32.64 -3.81
C PRO A 675 -16.69 -33.28 -3.04
N TRP A 676 -16.72 -33.03 -1.74
CA TRP A 676 -17.83 -33.39 -0.85
C TRP A 676 -17.96 -32.39 0.30
N ARG A 677 -19.07 -32.39 1.01
CA ARG A 677 -19.44 -31.37 2.02
C ARG A 677 -18.44 -31.19 3.18
N ARG A 678 -17.54 -32.14 3.39
CA ARG A 678 -16.58 -32.15 4.51
C ARG A 678 -15.15 -31.79 4.13
N LEU A 679 -14.84 -31.72 2.83
CA LEU A 679 -13.50 -31.43 2.35
C LEU A 679 -13.45 -30.15 1.54
N TYR A 680 -12.63 -29.24 1.97
CA TYR A 680 -12.26 -28.03 1.24
C TYR A 680 -10.77 -28.04 0.96
N LEU A 681 -10.39 -27.90 -0.31
CA LEU A 681 -9.00 -27.80 -0.78
C LEU A 681 -8.84 -26.52 -1.58
N GLY A 682 -7.77 -25.80 -1.33
CA GLY A 682 -7.37 -24.63 -2.12
C GLY A 682 -5.90 -24.74 -2.50
N SER A 683 -5.55 -24.35 -3.70
CA SER A 683 -4.15 -24.23 -4.11
C SER A 683 -3.93 -23.04 -5.03
N THR A 684 -2.75 -22.44 -4.90
CA THR A 684 -2.23 -21.41 -5.79
C THR A 684 -0.83 -21.81 -6.18
N VAL A 685 -0.58 -21.92 -7.48
CA VAL A 685 0.75 -22.14 -8.06
C VAL A 685 1.08 -20.92 -8.91
N THR A 686 2.27 -20.35 -8.72
CA THR A 686 2.75 -19.24 -9.54
C THR A 686 4.17 -19.55 -9.99
N TYR A 687 4.42 -19.34 -11.28
CA TYR A 687 5.75 -19.33 -11.87
C TYR A 687 5.99 -17.99 -12.54
N ARG A 688 7.10 -17.36 -12.25
CA ARG A 688 7.54 -16.12 -12.88
C ARG A 688 8.96 -16.30 -13.43
N HIS A 689 9.12 -16.00 -14.70
CA HIS A 689 10.41 -15.87 -15.38
C HIS A 689 10.66 -14.39 -15.69
N THR A 690 11.88 -13.90 -15.40
CA THR A 690 12.30 -12.54 -15.72
C THR A 690 13.69 -12.55 -16.32
N ARG A 691 13.89 -11.77 -17.36
CA ARG A 691 15.21 -11.56 -17.97
C ARG A 691 15.44 -10.06 -18.15
N THR A 692 16.61 -9.58 -17.71
CA THR A 692 17.03 -8.19 -17.89
C THR A 692 18.37 -8.18 -18.63
N THR A 693 18.44 -7.40 -19.70
CA THR A 693 19.67 -7.14 -20.47
C THR A 693 20.02 -5.67 -20.36
N THR A 694 21.30 -5.35 -20.41
CA THR A 694 21.80 -3.97 -20.41
C THR A 694 22.88 -3.83 -21.46
N GLU A 695 22.85 -2.71 -22.15
CA GLU A 695 23.78 -2.37 -23.24
C GLU A 695 24.34 -0.97 -23.02
N GLN A 696 25.58 -0.78 -23.42
CA GLN A 696 26.22 0.53 -23.47
C GLN A 696 26.74 0.75 -24.87
N ASN A 697 26.29 1.80 -25.55
CA ASN A 697 26.66 2.09 -26.94
C ASN A 697 26.43 0.89 -27.88
N ASP A 698 25.25 0.27 -27.76
CA ASP A 698 24.81 -0.92 -28.53
C ASP A 698 25.66 -2.19 -28.34
N VAL A 699 26.49 -2.20 -27.29
CA VAL A 699 27.27 -3.38 -26.90
C VAL A 699 26.79 -3.88 -25.54
N ALA A 700 26.54 -5.17 -25.43
CA ALA A 700 26.15 -5.78 -24.15
C ALA A 700 27.20 -5.45 -23.07
N SER A 701 26.77 -4.69 -22.04
CA SER A 701 27.65 -4.15 -21.01
C SER A 701 27.88 -5.13 -19.86
N ILE A 702 26.89 -5.94 -19.54
CA ILE A 702 26.95 -6.95 -18.49
C ILE A 702 26.21 -8.22 -18.92
N VAL A 703 26.56 -9.35 -18.30
CA VAL A 703 25.84 -10.61 -18.49
C VAL A 703 24.36 -10.43 -18.08
N PRO A 704 23.41 -10.93 -18.89
CA PRO A 704 22.00 -10.81 -18.59
C PRO A 704 21.63 -11.34 -17.20
N TYR A 705 20.86 -10.56 -16.46
CA TYR A 705 20.26 -11.01 -15.22
C TYR A 705 19.02 -11.85 -15.52
N ARG A 706 18.92 -13.04 -14.89
CA ARG A 706 17.79 -13.96 -15.04
C ARG A 706 17.22 -14.28 -13.69
N GLY A 707 15.90 -14.48 -13.62
CA GLY A 707 15.24 -14.84 -12.40
C GLY A 707 14.05 -15.76 -12.65
N ASP A 708 14.05 -16.87 -11.95
CA ASP A 708 12.96 -17.83 -11.89
C ASP A 708 12.40 -17.89 -10.47
N LEU A 709 11.10 -17.65 -10.31
CA LEU A 709 10.41 -17.73 -9.04
C LEU A 709 9.26 -18.72 -9.13
N TYR A 710 9.31 -19.74 -8.30
CA TYR A 710 8.24 -20.73 -8.12
C TYR A 710 7.60 -20.54 -6.75
N THR A 711 6.30 -20.46 -6.71
CA THR A 711 5.55 -20.47 -5.44
C THR A 711 4.39 -21.43 -5.53
N LEU A 712 4.20 -22.22 -4.47
CA LEU A 712 3.03 -23.06 -4.27
C LEU A 712 2.49 -22.79 -2.86
N MET A 713 1.21 -22.52 -2.76
CA MET A 713 0.47 -22.48 -1.51
C MET A 713 -0.71 -23.43 -1.65
N ALA A 714 -0.80 -24.41 -0.77
CA ALA A 714 -1.92 -25.35 -0.71
C ALA A 714 -2.50 -25.35 0.70
N ASN A 715 -3.82 -25.34 0.79
CA ASN A 715 -4.54 -25.45 2.05
C ASN A 715 -5.63 -26.52 1.96
N ALA A 716 -5.83 -27.24 3.04
CA ALA A 716 -6.83 -28.27 3.19
C ALA A 716 -7.58 -28.08 4.51
N THR A 717 -8.89 -28.20 4.47
CA THR A 717 -9.73 -28.31 5.66
C THR A 717 -10.63 -29.52 5.52
N TYR A 718 -10.59 -30.42 6.49
CA TYR A 718 -11.42 -31.60 6.54
C TYR A 718 -12.25 -31.62 7.82
N VAL A 719 -13.55 -31.55 7.69
CA VAL A 719 -14.51 -31.64 8.80
C VAL A 719 -14.65 -33.08 9.19
N LEU A 720 -13.91 -33.54 10.23
CA LEU A 720 -13.95 -34.91 10.74
C LEU A 720 -15.31 -35.20 11.37
N SER A 721 -15.83 -34.26 12.17
CA SER A 721 -17.14 -34.34 12.81
C SER A 721 -17.73 -32.96 12.96
N GLU A 722 -18.93 -32.84 13.53
CA GLU A 722 -19.55 -31.53 13.86
C GLU A 722 -18.73 -30.71 14.87
N THR A 723 -17.78 -31.34 15.55
CA THR A 723 -16.99 -30.74 16.62
C THR A 723 -15.49 -30.73 16.33
N VAL A 724 -15.02 -31.35 15.26
CA VAL A 724 -13.58 -31.48 14.98
C VAL A 724 -13.27 -31.22 13.53
N ASP A 725 -12.35 -30.28 13.30
CA ASP A 725 -11.78 -29.94 11.99
C ASP A 725 -10.29 -30.23 11.98
N LEU A 726 -9.81 -30.80 10.89
CA LEU A 726 -8.39 -30.93 10.55
C LEU A 726 -8.04 -29.89 9.49
N ASN A 727 -7.00 -29.11 9.76
CA ASN A 727 -6.48 -28.10 8.85
C ASN A 727 -5.04 -28.42 8.47
N GLY A 728 -4.68 -28.19 7.20
CA GLY A 728 -3.33 -28.31 6.71
C GLY A 728 -3.00 -27.16 5.75
N THR A 729 -1.79 -26.64 5.83
CA THR A 729 -1.26 -25.67 4.88
C THR A 729 0.16 -26.09 4.50
N TYR A 730 0.44 -26.06 3.20
CA TYR A 730 1.77 -26.24 2.67
C TYR A 730 2.16 -25.02 1.84
N THR A 731 3.33 -24.48 2.11
CA THR A 731 3.95 -23.38 1.35
C THR A 731 5.29 -23.84 0.81
N TYR A 732 5.53 -23.56 -0.46
CA TYR A 732 6.80 -23.75 -1.13
C TYR A 732 7.16 -22.49 -1.88
N SER A 733 8.42 -22.07 -1.76
CA SER A 733 8.97 -20.98 -2.55
C SER A 733 10.39 -21.36 -2.96
N ARG A 734 10.67 -21.24 -4.24
CA ARG A 734 12.03 -21.35 -4.78
C ARG A 734 12.30 -20.13 -5.64
N ALA A 735 13.41 -19.46 -5.36
CA ALA A 735 13.90 -18.39 -6.21
C ALA A 735 15.29 -18.77 -6.71
N ASP A 736 15.51 -18.56 -7.98
CA ASP A 736 16.81 -18.67 -8.64
C ASP A 736 17.01 -17.39 -9.46
N TYR A 737 17.66 -16.40 -8.83
CA TYR A 737 17.94 -15.10 -9.41
C TYR A 737 19.44 -14.90 -9.50
N GLY A 738 19.95 -14.49 -10.65
CA GLY A 738 21.37 -14.14 -10.75
C GLY A 738 21.85 -13.80 -12.14
N GLN A 739 23.12 -13.48 -12.17
CA GLN A 739 23.91 -13.31 -13.38
C GLN A 739 24.92 -14.45 -13.46
N GLY A 740 25.05 -15.07 -14.62
CA GLY A 740 26.07 -16.08 -14.87
C GLY A 740 27.45 -15.44 -15.02
N ASN A 741 27.94 -14.73 -13.99
CA ASN A 741 29.19 -13.96 -14.05
C ASN A 741 30.46 -14.83 -14.11
N GLY A 742 30.34 -16.15 -14.22
CA GLY A 742 31.46 -17.05 -14.26
C GLY A 742 32.30 -17.02 -12.97
N LEU A 743 33.62 -17.25 -13.13
CA LEU A 743 34.58 -17.33 -12.01
C LEU A 743 35.02 -15.95 -11.46
N SER A 744 34.57 -14.83 -12.05
CA SER A 744 35.14 -13.49 -11.78
C SER A 744 34.24 -12.51 -11.02
N GLY A 745 33.06 -12.88 -10.56
CA GLY A 745 32.14 -11.97 -9.89
C GLY A 745 31.60 -12.48 -8.57
N LEU A 746 31.09 -11.54 -7.76
CA LEU A 746 30.16 -11.86 -6.67
C LEU A 746 28.96 -12.58 -7.26
N PRO A 747 28.46 -13.65 -6.65
CA PRO A 747 27.15 -14.18 -6.99
C PRO A 747 26.10 -13.14 -6.60
N LEU A 748 25.86 -12.17 -7.51
CA LEU A 748 24.77 -11.20 -7.38
C LEU A 748 23.47 -11.93 -7.68
N GLY A 749 23.04 -12.74 -6.75
CA GLY A 749 21.86 -13.56 -6.95
C GLY A 749 21.32 -14.09 -5.63
N LEU A 750 20.16 -14.67 -5.75
CA LEU A 750 19.44 -15.32 -4.66
C LEU A 750 18.99 -16.70 -5.16
N ASP A 751 19.54 -17.77 -4.59
CA ASP A 751 19.13 -19.14 -4.88
C ASP A 751 18.74 -19.81 -3.55
N TYR A 752 17.44 -19.92 -3.33
CA TYR A 752 16.90 -20.55 -2.13
C TYR A 752 15.71 -21.46 -2.40
N GLU A 753 15.53 -22.40 -1.51
CA GLU A 753 14.31 -23.21 -1.37
C GLU A 753 13.75 -23.05 0.05
N LEU A 754 12.46 -22.77 0.14
CA LEU A 754 11.72 -22.65 1.41
C LEU A 754 10.51 -23.57 1.40
N HIS A 755 10.40 -24.40 2.41
CA HIS A 755 9.23 -25.23 2.67
C HIS A 755 8.62 -24.90 4.02
N GLY A 756 7.31 -24.79 4.07
CA GLY A 756 6.52 -24.65 5.30
C GLY A 756 5.34 -25.61 5.28
N VAL A 757 5.27 -26.48 6.27
CA VAL A 757 4.11 -27.36 6.50
C VAL A 757 3.49 -26.97 7.83
N GLN A 758 2.21 -26.68 7.83
CA GLN A 758 1.44 -26.46 9.07
C GLN A 758 0.26 -27.40 9.09
N THR A 759 0.07 -28.11 10.18
CA THR A 759 -1.11 -28.96 10.40
C THR A 759 -1.76 -28.60 11.72
N GLY A 760 -3.08 -28.61 11.76
CA GLY A 760 -3.81 -28.23 12.97
C GLY A 760 -5.07 -29.05 13.14
N LEU A 761 -5.34 -29.42 14.38
CA LEU A 761 -6.58 -30.00 14.83
C LEU A 761 -7.36 -28.96 15.62
N THR A 762 -8.56 -28.61 15.15
CA THR A 762 -9.45 -27.68 15.84
C THR A 762 -10.61 -28.44 16.44
N TRP A 763 -10.84 -28.27 17.72
CA TRP A 763 -11.91 -28.91 18.46
C TRP A 763 -12.88 -27.84 18.98
N HIS A 764 -14.16 -27.97 18.60
CA HIS A 764 -15.25 -27.06 18.99
C HIS A 764 -16.06 -27.72 20.14
N PHE A 765 -15.83 -27.24 21.36
CA PHE A 765 -16.63 -27.64 22.52
C PHE A 765 -17.82 -26.69 22.65
N ARG A 766 -19.04 -27.20 22.45
CA ARG A 766 -20.22 -26.37 22.57
C ARG A 766 -19.98 -25.04 21.84
N LYS A 767 -20.78 -24.43 21.12
CA LYS A 767 -20.58 -23.22 20.28
C LYS A 767 -19.73 -22.07 20.88
N LYS A 768 -19.15 -22.25 22.09
CA LYS A 768 -18.48 -21.18 22.88
C LYS A 768 -16.99 -21.42 23.15
N ILE A 769 -16.50 -22.62 23.01
CA ILE A 769 -15.12 -22.99 23.35
C ILE A 769 -14.50 -23.68 22.16
N THR A 770 -13.33 -23.22 21.76
CA THR A 770 -12.54 -23.85 20.70
C THR A 770 -11.12 -24.07 21.18
N THR A 771 -10.59 -25.25 20.96
CA THR A 771 -9.17 -25.59 21.20
C THR A 771 -8.53 -25.95 19.87
N ARG A 772 -7.38 -25.37 19.56
CA ARG A 772 -6.60 -25.70 18.37
C ARG A 772 -5.21 -26.16 18.80
N LEU A 773 -4.82 -27.35 18.34
CA LEU A 773 -3.44 -27.82 18.40
C LEU A 773 -2.83 -27.68 17.00
N GLN A 774 -1.69 -27.03 16.90
CA GLN A 774 -1.03 -26.75 15.63
C GLN A 774 0.43 -27.21 15.68
N TYR A 775 0.88 -27.90 14.65
CA TYR A 775 2.27 -28.23 14.40
C TYR A 775 2.74 -27.55 13.13
N GLY A 776 3.96 -27.00 13.16
CA GLY A 776 4.64 -26.40 12.02
C GLY A 776 6.02 -27.02 11.81
N PHE A 777 6.35 -27.29 10.56
CA PHE A 777 7.66 -27.71 10.09
C PHE A 777 8.15 -26.76 9.00
N TYR A 778 9.38 -26.26 9.11
CA TYR A 778 9.92 -25.26 8.23
C TYR A 778 11.35 -25.59 7.87
N THR A 779 11.70 -25.47 6.57
CA THR A 779 13.07 -25.58 6.08
C THR A 779 13.41 -24.43 5.16
N TYR A 780 14.62 -23.96 5.24
CA TYR A 780 15.19 -22.96 4.35
C TYR A 780 16.59 -23.40 3.95
N ASP A 781 16.83 -23.44 2.66
CA ASP A 781 18.13 -23.77 2.08
C ASP A 781 18.52 -22.69 1.07
N GLU A 782 19.65 -22.01 1.30
CA GLU A 782 20.17 -20.93 0.47
C GLU A 782 21.59 -21.28 -0.01
N LYS A 783 21.73 -21.53 -1.30
CA LYS A 783 22.99 -22.00 -1.86
C LYS A 783 24.05 -20.92 -1.97
N ASN A 784 23.64 -19.68 -2.26
CA ASN A 784 24.55 -18.55 -2.47
C ASN A 784 25.30 -18.13 -1.21
N THR A 785 24.84 -18.52 -0.02
CA THR A 785 25.52 -18.29 1.25
C THR A 785 26.34 -19.48 1.72
N GLY A 786 26.53 -20.50 0.87
CA GLY A 786 27.19 -21.73 1.28
C GLY A 786 26.46 -22.49 2.38
N GLY A 787 25.15 -22.29 2.51
CA GLY A 787 24.33 -22.92 3.55
C GLY A 787 24.35 -22.20 4.91
N TRP A 788 24.99 -21.05 5.01
CA TRP A 788 25.10 -20.29 6.27
C TRP A 788 23.74 -19.83 6.82
N ASN A 789 22.82 -19.48 5.93
CA ASN A 789 21.47 -19.07 6.29
C ASN A 789 20.49 -20.23 6.47
N ASN A 790 20.95 -21.46 6.27
CA ASN A 790 20.08 -22.64 6.29
C ASN A 790 19.55 -22.94 7.69
N TYR A 791 18.29 -23.38 7.76
CA TYR A 791 17.69 -23.84 9.00
C TYR A 791 16.63 -24.93 8.75
N VAL A 792 16.39 -25.71 9.81
CA VAL A 792 15.24 -26.61 9.97
C VAL A 792 14.57 -26.27 11.30
N ALA A 793 13.28 -26.03 11.28
CA ALA A 793 12.54 -25.64 12.49
C ALA A 793 11.24 -26.43 12.68
N HIS A 794 10.90 -26.67 13.93
CA HIS A 794 9.65 -27.29 14.37
C HIS A 794 8.95 -26.38 15.39
N SER A 795 7.65 -26.24 15.27
CA SER A 795 6.84 -25.46 16.20
C SER A 795 5.59 -26.25 16.61
N VAL A 796 5.25 -26.21 17.87
CA VAL A 796 3.99 -26.78 18.40
C VAL A 796 3.28 -25.67 19.18
N PHE A 797 2.01 -25.44 18.88
CA PHE A 797 1.17 -24.47 19.57
C PHE A 797 -0.17 -25.07 19.96
N ALA A 798 -0.62 -24.72 21.16
CA ALA A 798 -1.97 -24.93 21.63
C ALA A 798 -2.64 -23.55 21.80
N ILE A 799 -3.83 -23.39 21.20
CA ILE A 799 -4.63 -22.17 21.27
C ILE A 799 -5.97 -22.54 21.89
N PHE A 800 -6.32 -21.86 22.96
CA PHE A 800 -7.58 -22.02 23.66
C PHE A 800 -8.40 -20.74 23.53
N SER A 801 -9.59 -20.84 22.93
CA SER A 801 -10.48 -19.70 22.68
C SER A 801 -11.83 -19.89 23.34
N VAL A 802 -12.32 -18.82 23.99
CA VAL A 802 -13.64 -18.77 24.63
C VAL A 802 -14.39 -17.59 24.10
N LYS A 803 -15.66 -17.78 23.77
CA LYS A 803 -16.58 -16.70 23.38
C LYS A 803 -17.84 -16.79 24.24
N MET A 804 -18.09 -15.76 25.03
CA MET A 804 -19.28 -15.62 25.88
C MET A 804 -20.19 -14.53 25.30
N PRO A 805 -21.50 -14.74 25.38
CA PRO A 805 -22.47 -13.73 24.93
C PRO A 805 -22.45 -12.53 25.86
#